data_114b8965797a9fe916fb838cec2e3668
#
_entry.id   114b8965797a9fe916fb838cec2e3668
#
_cell.length_a   1.000
_cell.length_b   1.000
_cell.length_c   1.000
_cell.angle_alpha   90.00
_cell.angle_beta   90.00
_cell.angle_gamma   90.00
#
_symmetry.space_group_name_H-M   'P 1'
#
loop_
_entity.id
_entity.type
_entity.pdbx_description
1 polymer ?
#
loop_
_entity_poly.entity_id
_entity_poly.type
_entity_poly.pdbx_seq_one_letter_code
_entity_poly.pdbx_strand_id
1 'polypeptide(L)'
;IDEYGRYLPSPSRFPSCMVDGKNIGFKALADKIHSMGLKFGIHLMRGVPKSVVNSKYKLKGSEATPWNQVYTNTTPACTWLKDNLTVKNNEAGQLYYNSIMDLYAEWGVDFLKIDDLSRPFYTDEIHMIRKAIDQTDRPMVLSLSPGKTQYKYADECNNNANMWRMMDDLWDNWSAVDAVFNEANEWSKYYQPGCYADCDMLPLGQIAMTIGDNGYTSAQSGRWTKLTQNEQLTMMSLWGICHSPLFFGGEMTKNDAFTLSLLNNEEYHNMHKYGVDAHQVMNDEDNGRTVWTSTDPTTDNRYLALFQRDNNRWVVGKDALYKSETVAYTTDGHAVDVDIAWPEGSKTLVLVIDDGGDNYNYDHADWINPTLVLRDGTEVPLTGAYKTRGYTKSYFNRIYENKNVSTGGKMTVMGTTYDRGFSADANAAIFFTIPDDMDVVRFKAMGAADDSGIGQSNSTTTVRFMVFDKNPLTDEQDNSVARTGLISRTGQKKADVNVDIAGAEQLKIVVSNMGDGFAYDRADLVNPVLVDENGEEVSLLTLTPSSYKSDWGSLHTNKNVEGKALKVDGVTYETGLGMNAQCTLIYDLPAGHKWKTLRALCGYDSSCDTDNTSSSGTTMEFLFYVTKNSPYTFDLTKLGYQADEEVSVYDIWDKKELAPVKGEISTSVPSHGVKLFRLSIKKKADGIEHIVNNGSSDAIKATSRKLYSLDGTEIKNVDKGLYIEKTTFEGGTSKSVKKVKR
;
A
#
# COMPACT_ATOMS: atom_id res chain seq x y z
N ILE A 1 6.31 -31.63 -19.14
CA ILE A 1 7.49 -31.06 -19.83
C ILE A 1 7.65 -31.78 -21.13
N ASP A 2 7.96 -31.05 -22.21
CA ASP A 2 8.19 -31.61 -23.54
C ASP A 2 9.64 -32.07 -23.78
N GLU A 3 9.95 -32.52 -24.99
CA GLU A 3 11.28 -33.02 -25.39
C GLU A 3 12.38 -31.94 -25.41
N TYR A 4 12.01 -30.67 -25.35
CA TYR A 4 12.90 -29.49 -25.28
C TYR A 4 13.03 -28.91 -23.88
N GLY A 5 12.50 -29.59 -22.85
CA GLY A 5 12.58 -29.15 -21.46
C GLY A 5 11.64 -28.01 -21.10
N ARG A 6 10.61 -27.74 -21.90
CA ARG A 6 9.64 -26.64 -21.70
C ARG A 6 8.41 -27.13 -20.93
N TYR A 7 7.80 -26.27 -20.11
CA TYR A 7 6.58 -26.59 -19.40
C TYR A 7 5.39 -26.79 -20.33
N LEU A 8 4.58 -27.79 -19.99
CA LEU A 8 3.26 -28.05 -20.61
C LEU A 8 2.19 -28.00 -19.52
N PRO A 9 0.94 -27.57 -19.84
CA PRO A 9 -0.15 -27.61 -18.87
C PRO A 9 -0.47 -29.02 -18.42
N SER A 10 -0.87 -29.13 -17.16
CA SER A 10 -1.29 -30.40 -16.57
C SER A 10 -2.64 -30.84 -17.16
N PRO A 11 -2.73 -32.06 -17.78
CA PRO A 11 -4.01 -32.55 -18.32
C PRO A 11 -5.13 -32.69 -17.29
N SER A 12 -4.79 -32.95 -16.02
CA SER A 12 -5.77 -33.04 -14.95
C SER A 12 -6.43 -31.70 -14.60
N ARG A 13 -5.67 -30.61 -14.74
CA ARG A 13 -6.17 -29.24 -14.49
C ARG A 13 -6.73 -28.56 -15.74
N PHE A 14 -6.14 -28.84 -16.86
CA PHE A 14 -6.49 -28.25 -18.17
C PHE A 14 -6.78 -29.35 -19.20
N PRO A 15 -7.90 -30.06 -19.09
CA PRO A 15 -8.19 -31.21 -20.00
C PRO A 15 -8.20 -30.83 -21.47
N SER A 16 -8.53 -29.57 -21.82
CA SER A 16 -8.49 -29.05 -23.19
C SER A 16 -7.11 -29.03 -23.83
N CYS A 17 -6.04 -29.23 -23.05
CA CYS A 17 -4.69 -29.34 -23.61
C CYS A 17 -4.46 -30.67 -24.33
N MET A 18 -5.33 -31.68 -24.15
CA MET A 18 -5.19 -32.99 -24.77
C MET A 18 -6.07 -33.13 -26.01
N VAL A 19 -5.43 -33.35 -27.16
CA VAL A 19 -6.11 -33.65 -28.44
C VAL A 19 -5.44 -34.86 -29.07
N ASP A 20 -6.23 -35.85 -29.39
CA ASP A 20 -5.75 -37.13 -30.00
C ASP A 20 -4.57 -37.75 -29.27
N GLY A 21 -4.63 -37.71 -27.91
CA GLY A 21 -3.59 -38.26 -27.02
C GLY A 21 -2.28 -37.42 -26.94
N LYS A 22 -2.24 -36.24 -27.55
CA LYS A 22 -1.10 -35.32 -27.50
C LYS A 22 -1.43 -34.08 -26.72
N ASN A 23 -0.47 -33.60 -25.92
CA ASN A 23 -0.59 -32.32 -25.24
C ASN A 23 -0.25 -31.18 -26.20
N ILE A 24 -1.23 -30.40 -26.60
CA ILE A 24 -1.14 -29.24 -27.50
C ILE A 24 -0.97 -27.91 -26.77
N GLY A 25 -0.73 -27.95 -25.45
CA GLY A 25 -0.59 -26.75 -24.64
C GLY A 25 -1.91 -26.03 -24.36
N PHE A 26 -1.83 -24.71 -24.21
CA PHE A 26 -3.00 -23.88 -23.93
C PHE A 26 -3.78 -23.42 -25.16
N LYS A 27 -3.43 -23.86 -26.36
CA LYS A 27 -4.03 -23.36 -27.59
C LYS A 27 -5.58 -23.39 -27.60
N ALA A 28 -6.16 -24.52 -27.25
CA ALA A 28 -7.63 -24.65 -27.23
C ALA A 28 -8.28 -23.71 -26.20
N LEU A 29 -7.64 -23.50 -25.03
CA LEU A 29 -8.11 -22.57 -24.03
C LEU A 29 -7.98 -21.12 -24.49
N ALA A 30 -6.84 -20.75 -25.05
CA ALA A 30 -6.59 -19.40 -25.58
C ALA A 30 -7.58 -19.05 -26.72
N ASP A 31 -7.79 -19.98 -27.67
CA ASP A 31 -8.76 -19.79 -28.74
C ASP A 31 -10.19 -19.56 -28.21
N LYS A 32 -10.57 -20.30 -27.15
CA LYS A 32 -11.86 -20.10 -26.48
C LYS A 32 -11.97 -18.72 -25.86
N ILE A 33 -10.94 -18.27 -25.14
CA ILE A 33 -10.89 -16.95 -24.51
C ILE A 33 -10.94 -15.84 -25.56
N HIS A 34 -10.15 -15.98 -26.63
CA HIS A 34 -10.17 -15.03 -27.76
C HIS A 34 -11.54 -14.97 -28.46
N SER A 35 -12.23 -16.10 -28.58
CA SER A 35 -13.60 -16.12 -29.13
C SER A 35 -14.61 -15.31 -28.31
N MET A 36 -14.29 -15.01 -27.06
CA MET A 36 -15.07 -14.16 -26.14
C MET A 36 -14.64 -12.69 -26.21
N GLY A 37 -13.67 -12.33 -27.06
CA GLY A 37 -13.10 -10.98 -27.15
C GLY A 37 -12.10 -10.63 -26.05
N LEU A 38 -11.63 -11.62 -25.27
CA LEU A 38 -10.70 -11.46 -24.17
C LEU A 38 -9.28 -11.85 -24.57
N LYS A 39 -8.29 -11.45 -23.79
CA LYS A 39 -6.88 -11.81 -23.93
C LYS A 39 -6.52 -12.96 -22.98
N PHE A 40 -5.53 -13.76 -23.35
CA PHE A 40 -5.07 -14.88 -22.56
C PHE A 40 -3.65 -14.66 -22.05
N GLY A 41 -3.44 -14.78 -20.73
CA GLY A 41 -2.13 -14.65 -20.10
C GLY A 41 -1.77 -15.84 -19.23
N ILE A 42 -0.48 -16.02 -19.01
CA ILE A 42 0.06 -17.06 -18.11
C ILE A 42 1.11 -16.49 -17.17
N HIS A 43 1.23 -17.11 -16.01
CA HIS A 43 2.28 -16.84 -15.03
C HIS A 43 3.30 -17.99 -15.03
N LEU A 44 4.58 -17.67 -14.95
CA LEU A 44 5.66 -18.65 -14.86
C LEU A 44 6.84 -18.13 -14.04
N MET A 45 7.67 -19.06 -13.58
CA MET A 45 8.97 -18.75 -12.97
C MET A 45 10.02 -18.58 -14.06
N ARG A 46 11.00 -17.67 -13.88
CA ARG A 46 12.19 -17.60 -14.75
C ARG A 46 13.02 -18.87 -14.68
N GLY A 47 13.85 -19.08 -15.68
CA GLY A 47 14.89 -20.09 -15.62
C GLY A 47 14.52 -21.45 -16.20
N VAL A 48 15.37 -22.44 -15.96
CA VAL A 48 15.22 -23.83 -16.41
C VAL A 48 14.71 -24.70 -15.26
N PRO A 49 13.66 -25.52 -15.47
CA PRO A 49 13.16 -26.41 -14.43
C PRO A 49 14.23 -27.37 -13.93
N LYS A 50 14.36 -27.51 -12.61
CA LYS A 50 15.32 -28.47 -12.00
C LYS A 50 15.08 -29.92 -12.42
N SER A 51 13.85 -30.29 -12.72
CA SER A 51 13.47 -31.63 -13.13
C SER A 51 14.11 -32.05 -14.44
N VAL A 52 14.54 -31.10 -15.27
CA VAL A 52 15.22 -31.36 -16.57
C VAL A 52 16.72 -31.11 -16.51
N VAL A 53 17.25 -30.65 -15.39
CA VAL A 53 18.69 -30.46 -15.16
C VAL A 53 19.37 -31.82 -15.14
N ASN A 54 20.57 -31.93 -15.74
CA ASN A 54 21.33 -33.16 -15.93
C ASN A 54 20.66 -34.21 -16.84
N SER A 55 19.59 -33.85 -17.53
CA SER A 55 18.92 -34.69 -18.51
C SER A 55 19.49 -34.47 -19.91
N LYS A 56 19.11 -35.33 -20.86
CA LYS A 56 19.56 -35.25 -22.24
C LYS A 56 18.45 -34.63 -23.12
N TYR A 57 17.97 -33.45 -22.71
CA TYR A 57 17.03 -32.72 -23.53
C TYR A 57 17.72 -32.11 -24.74
N LYS A 58 16.97 -31.94 -25.79
CA LYS A 58 17.43 -31.25 -27.02
C LYS A 58 17.21 -29.76 -26.90
N LEU A 59 18.14 -28.97 -27.41
CA LEU A 59 17.92 -27.54 -27.56
C LEU A 59 17.27 -27.28 -28.90
N LYS A 60 16.05 -26.75 -28.92
CA LYS A 60 15.34 -26.44 -30.18
C LYS A 60 16.15 -25.41 -30.97
N GLY A 61 16.44 -25.71 -32.21
CA GLY A 61 17.24 -24.86 -33.13
C GLY A 61 18.74 -25.10 -33.09
N SER A 62 19.24 -25.95 -32.13
CA SER A 62 20.65 -26.38 -32.10
C SER A 62 20.80 -27.71 -31.37
N GLU A 63 20.31 -28.78 -31.95
CA GLU A 63 20.28 -30.12 -31.31
C GLU A 63 21.67 -30.67 -30.96
N ALA A 64 22.73 -30.17 -31.62
CA ALA A 64 24.11 -30.52 -31.32
C ALA A 64 24.67 -29.83 -30.09
N THR A 65 24.06 -28.74 -29.63
CA THR A 65 24.50 -28.02 -28.43
C THR A 65 24.15 -28.80 -27.16
N PRO A 66 25.12 -29.08 -26.27
CA PRO A 66 24.87 -29.80 -25.03
C PRO A 66 23.87 -29.04 -24.14
N TRP A 67 22.88 -29.75 -23.59
CA TRP A 67 21.82 -29.17 -22.75
C TRP A 67 22.37 -28.41 -21.52
N ASN A 68 23.50 -28.82 -20.95
CA ASN A 68 24.14 -28.12 -19.83
C ASN A 68 24.75 -26.76 -20.18
N GLN A 69 24.75 -26.36 -21.45
CA GLN A 69 25.12 -24.99 -21.85
C GLN A 69 23.99 -23.99 -21.59
N VAL A 70 22.74 -24.43 -21.43
CA VAL A 70 21.56 -23.57 -21.24
C VAL A 70 21.53 -22.94 -19.84
N TYR A 71 21.94 -23.64 -18.80
CA TYR A 71 21.75 -23.23 -17.40
C TYR A 71 23.04 -23.21 -16.59
N THR A 72 22.99 -22.53 -15.41
CA THR A 72 24.09 -22.52 -14.45
C THR A 72 23.64 -23.10 -13.11
N ASN A 73 24.52 -23.94 -12.51
CA ASN A 73 24.32 -24.46 -11.17
C ASN A 73 24.93 -23.56 -10.07
N THR A 74 25.67 -22.51 -10.43
CA THR A 74 26.40 -21.66 -9.50
C THR A 74 25.58 -20.48 -9.01
N THR A 75 24.57 -20.08 -9.80
CA THR A 75 23.65 -19.02 -9.38
C THR A 75 22.53 -19.66 -8.56
N PRO A 76 22.25 -19.14 -7.35
CA PRO A 76 21.16 -19.67 -6.56
C PRO A 76 19.85 -19.61 -7.34
N ALA A 77 19.09 -20.68 -7.23
CA ALA A 77 17.69 -20.67 -7.61
C ALA A 77 16.95 -19.57 -6.82
N CYS A 78 15.74 -19.24 -7.24
CA CYS A 78 14.83 -18.40 -6.46
C CYS A 78 14.85 -18.77 -4.97
N THR A 79 14.91 -17.78 -4.08
CA THR A 79 15.09 -18.02 -2.63
C THR A 79 13.89 -18.69 -1.99
N TRP A 80 12.68 -18.41 -2.50
CA TRP A 80 11.41 -18.97 -1.97
C TRP A 80 10.93 -20.19 -2.74
N LEU A 81 11.30 -20.36 -4.03
CA LEU A 81 10.94 -21.52 -4.85
C LEU A 81 12.17 -22.03 -5.58
N LYS A 82 12.73 -23.14 -5.10
CA LYS A 82 14.00 -23.68 -5.60
C LYS A 82 13.84 -24.66 -6.77
N ASP A 83 12.83 -24.48 -7.60
CA ASP A 83 12.46 -25.41 -8.67
C ASP A 83 13.13 -25.12 -10.01
N ASN A 84 13.72 -23.94 -10.19
CA ASN A 84 14.38 -23.53 -11.41
C ASN A 84 15.84 -23.13 -11.19
N LEU A 85 16.65 -23.21 -12.23
CA LEU A 85 18.02 -22.68 -12.30
C LEU A 85 18.09 -21.52 -13.28
N THR A 86 19.03 -20.60 -13.03
CA THR A 86 19.28 -19.45 -13.89
C THR A 86 19.72 -19.88 -15.29
N VAL A 87 19.17 -19.28 -16.32
CA VAL A 87 19.62 -19.43 -17.69
C VAL A 87 20.93 -18.68 -17.90
N LYS A 88 21.89 -19.31 -18.60
CA LYS A 88 23.15 -18.65 -18.94
C LYS A 88 22.94 -17.56 -19.99
N ASN A 89 23.59 -16.42 -19.82
CA ASN A 89 23.64 -15.37 -20.81
C ASN A 89 24.62 -15.77 -21.94
N ASN A 90 24.15 -16.63 -22.85
CA ASN A 90 24.87 -17.09 -24.03
C ASN A 90 23.89 -17.50 -25.14
N GLU A 91 24.41 -17.96 -26.27
CA GLU A 91 23.59 -18.38 -27.41
C GLU A 91 22.63 -19.53 -27.05
N ALA A 92 23.06 -20.51 -26.27
CA ALA A 92 22.20 -21.62 -25.85
C ALA A 92 21.05 -21.16 -24.95
N GLY A 93 21.31 -20.25 -24.02
CA GLY A 93 20.29 -19.64 -23.17
C GLY A 93 19.29 -18.80 -23.96
N GLN A 94 19.78 -18.04 -24.94
CA GLN A 94 18.90 -17.27 -25.84
C GLN A 94 18.02 -18.20 -26.68
N LEU A 95 18.57 -19.26 -27.24
CA LEU A 95 17.78 -20.24 -28.03
C LEU A 95 16.73 -20.94 -27.17
N TYR A 96 17.03 -21.19 -25.89
CA TYR A 96 16.05 -21.77 -24.96
C TYR A 96 14.86 -20.83 -24.74
N TYR A 97 15.11 -19.55 -24.44
CA TYR A 97 14.02 -18.57 -24.30
C TYR A 97 13.28 -18.33 -25.61
N ASN A 98 13.99 -18.28 -26.75
CA ASN A 98 13.32 -18.21 -28.06
C ASN A 98 12.33 -19.36 -28.23
N SER A 99 12.76 -20.59 -27.92
CA SER A 99 11.91 -21.78 -28.05
C SER A 99 10.68 -21.75 -27.14
N ILE A 100 10.78 -21.13 -25.95
CA ILE A 100 9.65 -20.95 -25.03
C ILE A 100 8.67 -19.92 -25.61
N MET A 101 9.16 -18.78 -26.09
CA MET A 101 8.29 -17.72 -26.60
C MET A 101 7.63 -18.13 -27.94
N ASP A 102 8.31 -18.91 -28.79
CA ASP A 102 7.70 -19.54 -29.96
C ASP A 102 6.52 -20.45 -29.57
N LEU A 103 6.72 -21.29 -28.53
CA LEU A 103 5.67 -22.17 -28.03
C LEU A 103 4.46 -21.37 -27.50
N TYR A 104 4.72 -20.29 -26.75
CA TYR A 104 3.66 -19.45 -26.23
C TYR A 104 2.95 -18.63 -27.31
N ALA A 105 3.67 -18.23 -28.35
CA ALA A 105 3.07 -17.63 -29.53
C ALA A 105 2.15 -18.62 -30.27
N GLU A 106 2.59 -19.88 -30.43
CA GLU A 106 1.76 -20.96 -30.97
C GLU A 106 0.48 -21.21 -30.18
N TRP A 107 0.56 -21.11 -28.84
CA TRP A 107 -0.60 -21.26 -27.95
C TRP A 107 -1.54 -20.05 -27.99
N GLY A 108 -1.11 -18.92 -28.50
CA GLY A 108 -1.92 -17.70 -28.51
C GLY A 108 -1.84 -16.88 -27.23
N VAL A 109 -0.74 -16.97 -26.48
CA VAL A 109 -0.53 -16.17 -25.26
C VAL A 109 -0.37 -14.70 -25.62
N ASP A 110 -1.06 -13.81 -24.88
CA ASP A 110 -1.01 -12.34 -25.03
C ASP A 110 -0.25 -11.66 -23.90
N PHE A 111 -0.15 -12.29 -22.72
CA PHE A 111 0.41 -11.70 -21.53
C PHE A 111 1.24 -12.73 -20.75
N LEU A 112 2.42 -12.30 -20.31
CA LEU A 112 3.35 -13.11 -19.52
C LEU A 112 3.68 -12.40 -18.22
N LYS A 113 3.32 -12.97 -17.08
CA LYS A 113 3.88 -12.59 -15.78
C LYS A 113 5.00 -13.57 -15.43
N ILE A 114 6.23 -13.07 -15.35
CA ILE A 114 7.40 -13.91 -15.06
C ILE A 114 7.94 -13.53 -13.67
N ASP A 115 7.93 -14.51 -12.79
CA ASP A 115 8.34 -14.34 -11.42
C ASP A 115 9.84 -14.57 -11.22
N ASP A 116 10.39 -14.08 -10.10
CA ASP A 116 11.81 -14.08 -9.74
C ASP A 116 12.71 -13.28 -10.71
N LEU A 117 12.18 -12.21 -11.34
CA LEU A 117 12.98 -11.35 -12.25
C LEU A 117 13.41 -10.01 -11.65
N SER A 118 12.65 -9.48 -10.68
CA SER A 118 12.83 -8.10 -10.23
C SER A 118 13.61 -7.95 -8.93
N ARG A 119 13.75 -9.03 -8.14
CA ARG A 119 14.46 -9.01 -6.84
C ARG A 119 15.15 -10.35 -6.54
N PRO A 120 16.47 -10.44 -6.79
CA PRO A 120 17.33 -9.45 -7.46
C PRO A 120 16.90 -9.20 -8.92
N PHE A 121 17.33 -8.05 -9.48
CA PHE A 121 16.96 -7.70 -10.86
C PHE A 121 17.87 -8.45 -11.85
N TYR A 122 17.30 -9.39 -12.60
CA TYR A 122 18.04 -10.27 -13.51
C TYR A 122 18.08 -9.70 -14.93
N THR A 123 18.83 -8.62 -15.12
CA THR A 123 18.94 -7.87 -16.40
C THR A 123 19.19 -8.78 -17.60
N ASP A 124 20.15 -9.69 -17.49
CA ASP A 124 20.50 -10.61 -18.61
C ASP A 124 19.32 -11.48 -19.03
N GLU A 125 18.59 -12.06 -18.07
CA GLU A 125 17.43 -12.89 -18.39
C GLU A 125 16.26 -12.06 -18.93
N ILE A 126 16.05 -10.86 -18.40
CA ILE A 126 15.04 -9.92 -18.91
C ILE A 126 15.32 -9.58 -20.37
N HIS A 127 16.58 -9.27 -20.72
CA HIS A 127 16.99 -8.97 -22.08
C HIS A 127 16.77 -10.19 -23.01
N MET A 128 17.17 -11.40 -22.56
CA MET A 128 16.97 -12.62 -23.37
C MET A 128 15.47 -12.91 -23.59
N ILE A 129 14.65 -12.72 -22.55
CA ILE A 129 13.19 -12.89 -22.63
C ILE A 129 12.57 -11.86 -23.56
N ARG A 130 12.92 -10.57 -23.41
CA ARG A 130 12.41 -9.50 -24.28
C ARG A 130 12.76 -9.77 -25.75
N LYS A 131 14.02 -10.11 -26.03
CA LYS A 131 14.48 -10.46 -27.36
C LYS A 131 13.75 -11.70 -27.90
N ALA A 132 13.48 -12.68 -27.05
CA ALA A 132 12.74 -13.88 -27.43
C ALA A 132 11.27 -13.59 -27.75
N ILE A 133 10.63 -12.63 -27.07
CA ILE A 133 9.29 -12.17 -27.42
C ILE A 133 9.32 -11.41 -28.75
N ASP A 134 10.26 -10.49 -28.91
CA ASP A 134 10.34 -9.63 -30.10
C ASP A 134 10.61 -10.38 -31.40
N GLN A 135 11.27 -11.55 -31.31
CA GLN A 135 11.52 -12.37 -32.50
C GLN A 135 10.30 -13.20 -32.93
N THR A 136 9.27 -13.32 -32.10
CA THR A 136 8.02 -13.96 -32.49
C THR A 136 7.17 -13.00 -33.30
N ASP A 137 6.29 -13.53 -34.17
CA ASP A 137 5.31 -12.69 -34.89
C ASP A 137 4.11 -12.26 -34.03
N ARG A 138 4.10 -12.66 -32.75
CA ARG A 138 3.01 -12.38 -31.81
C ARG A 138 3.42 -11.36 -30.74
N PRO A 139 2.72 -10.22 -30.65
CA PRO A 139 2.94 -9.30 -29.54
C PRO A 139 2.47 -9.93 -28.22
N MET A 140 3.37 -9.94 -27.21
CA MET A 140 3.09 -10.39 -25.87
C MET A 140 3.52 -9.33 -24.86
N VAL A 141 2.65 -9.01 -23.93
CA VAL A 141 2.93 -8.11 -22.80
C VAL A 141 3.81 -8.84 -21.79
N LEU A 142 4.90 -8.20 -21.35
CA LEU A 142 5.81 -8.73 -20.34
C LEU A 142 5.64 -8.00 -19.02
N SER A 143 5.28 -8.75 -17.98
CA SER A 143 5.18 -8.30 -16.59
C SER A 143 6.30 -8.94 -15.76
N LEU A 144 7.09 -8.10 -15.07
CA LEU A 144 8.16 -8.52 -14.17
C LEU A 144 7.65 -8.61 -12.73
N SER A 145 7.94 -9.72 -12.04
CA SER A 145 7.57 -10.03 -10.66
C SER A 145 8.77 -10.68 -9.96
N PRO A 146 8.85 -10.69 -8.61
CA PRO A 146 8.02 -9.99 -7.62
C PRO A 146 8.44 -8.54 -7.45
N GLY A 147 7.78 -7.80 -6.50
CA GLY A 147 8.28 -6.51 -6.03
C GLY A 147 9.41 -6.69 -5.01
N LYS A 148 9.98 -5.66 -4.51
CA LYS A 148 9.94 -4.26 -4.91
C LYS A 148 11.05 -4.02 -5.94
N THR A 149 10.70 -3.55 -7.14
CA THR A 149 11.70 -3.17 -8.16
C THR A 149 12.40 -1.88 -7.74
N GLN A 150 13.72 -1.82 -7.81
CA GLN A 150 14.47 -0.62 -7.44
C GLN A 150 14.41 0.44 -8.54
N TYR A 151 14.29 1.71 -8.17
CA TYR A 151 14.21 2.87 -9.09
C TYR A 151 15.37 2.97 -10.07
N LYS A 152 16.58 2.54 -9.68
CA LYS A 152 17.75 2.53 -10.57
C LYS A 152 17.58 1.67 -11.83
N TYR A 153 16.58 0.78 -11.84
CA TYR A 153 16.25 -0.06 -12.99
C TYR A 153 15.06 0.48 -13.79
N ALA A 154 14.62 1.73 -13.54
CA ALA A 154 13.46 2.29 -14.22
C ALA A 154 13.62 2.31 -15.74
N ASP A 155 14.79 2.71 -16.24
CA ASP A 155 15.08 2.71 -17.68
C ASP A 155 15.09 1.29 -18.25
N GLU A 156 15.63 0.32 -17.52
CA GLU A 156 15.61 -1.10 -17.93
C GLU A 156 14.18 -1.62 -18.01
N CYS A 157 13.33 -1.30 -17.04
CA CYS A 157 11.91 -1.65 -17.05
C CYS A 157 11.19 -1.01 -18.23
N ASN A 158 11.35 0.30 -18.43
CA ASN A 158 10.73 1.04 -19.53
C ASN A 158 11.16 0.55 -20.92
N ASN A 159 12.38 0.02 -21.06
CA ASN A 159 12.90 -0.45 -22.34
C ASN A 159 12.52 -1.91 -22.65
N ASN A 160 12.40 -2.75 -21.62
CA ASN A 160 12.31 -4.19 -21.79
C ASN A 160 11.00 -4.82 -21.30
N ALA A 161 10.21 -4.12 -20.50
CA ALA A 161 8.96 -4.62 -19.94
C ALA A 161 7.79 -3.67 -20.24
N ASN A 162 6.58 -4.18 -20.07
CA ASN A 162 5.35 -3.38 -20.13
C ASN A 162 4.78 -3.13 -18.73
N MET A 163 5.20 -3.94 -17.75
CA MET A 163 4.70 -3.90 -16.40
C MET A 163 5.75 -4.46 -15.45
N TRP A 164 5.85 -3.93 -14.24
CA TRP A 164 6.73 -4.43 -13.19
C TRP A 164 6.19 -4.07 -11.81
N ARG A 165 6.41 -4.94 -10.85
CA ARG A 165 5.96 -4.76 -9.46
C ARG A 165 6.76 -3.65 -8.78
N MET A 166 6.10 -2.61 -8.31
CA MET A 166 6.73 -1.56 -7.51
C MET A 166 6.67 -1.84 -6.00
N MET A 167 5.83 -2.78 -5.59
CA MET A 167 5.64 -3.18 -4.20
C MET A 167 5.87 -4.68 -4.03
N ASP A 168 6.13 -5.11 -2.80
CA ASP A 168 5.96 -6.49 -2.38
C ASP A 168 4.49 -6.92 -2.46
N ASP A 169 4.20 -8.18 -2.12
CA ASP A 169 2.84 -8.71 -2.21
C ASP A 169 1.86 -7.91 -1.35
N LEU A 170 0.86 -7.33 -2.00
CA LEU A 170 -0.16 -6.55 -1.34
C LEU A 170 -1.27 -7.45 -0.83
N TRP A 171 -1.61 -7.28 0.45
CA TRP A 171 -2.75 -7.91 1.05
C TRP A 171 -3.73 -6.89 1.63
N ASP A 172 -4.93 -7.36 1.98
CA ASP A 172 -6.08 -6.57 2.41
C ASP A 172 -5.92 -6.01 3.84
N ASN A 173 -4.96 -5.14 4.02
CA ASN A 173 -4.78 -4.33 5.23
C ASN A 173 -4.42 -2.90 4.85
N TRP A 174 -4.85 -1.96 5.68
CA TRP A 174 -4.67 -0.54 5.39
C TRP A 174 -3.20 -0.13 5.28
N SER A 175 -2.33 -0.62 6.16
CA SER A 175 -0.91 -0.24 6.13
C SER A 175 -0.23 -0.63 4.82
N ALA A 176 -0.62 -1.75 4.20
CA ALA A 176 -0.12 -2.13 2.89
C ALA A 176 -0.62 -1.18 1.79
N VAL A 177 -1.89 -0.78 1.82
CA VAL A 177 -2.46 0.21 0.88
C VAL A 177 -1.81 1.58 1.07
N ASP A 178 -1.63 2.01 2.31
CA ASP A 178 -1.04 3.32 2.65
C ASP A 178 0.41 3.43 2.17
N ALA A 179 1.21 2.36 2.31
CA ALA A 179 2.59 2.33 1.83
C ALA A 179 2.72 2.54 0.31
N VAL A 180 1.69 2.18 -0.47
CA VAL A 180 1.70 2.36 -1.93
C VAL A 180 1.77 3.83 -2.34
N PHE A 181 1.24 4.76 -1.55
CA PHE A 181 1.24 6.19 -1.91
C PHE A 181 2.64 6.73 -2.15
N ASN A 182 3.60 6.37 -1.32
CA ASN A 182 4.99 6.83 -1.46
C ASN A 182 5.65 6.21 -2.69
N GLU A 183 5.46 4.91 -2.88
CA GLU A 183 6.00 4.21 -4.06
C GLU A 183 5.40 4.73 -5.37
N ALA A 184 4.08 4.94 -5.40
CA ALA A 184 3.40 5.48 -6.57
C ALA A 184 3.93 6.88 -6.91
N ASN A 185 4.18 7.73 -5.90
CA ASN A 185 4.77 9.05 -6.11
C ASN A 185 6.18 8.97 -6.69
N GLU A 186 7.04 8.10 -6.18
CA GLU A 186 8.38 7.92 -6.70
C GLU A 186 8.38 7.37 -8.12
N TRP A 187 7.57 6.35 -8.42
CA TRP A 187 7.47 5.76 -9.74
C TRP A 187 6.79 6.67 -10.76
N SER A 188 5.93 7.62 -10.34
CA SER A 188 5.29 8.57 -11.27
C SER A 188 6.29 9.37 -12.11
N LYS A 189 7.49 9.59 -11.59
CA LYS A 189 8.60 10.28 -12.28
C LYS A 189 9.12 9.51 -13.50
N TYR A 190 8.92 8.20 -13.54
CA TYR A 190 9.41 7.30 -14.57
C TYR A 190 8.30 6.78 -15.50
N TYR A 191 7.08 7.27 -15.28
CA TYR A 191 5.92 6.83 -16.04
C TYR A 191 6.08 7.09 -17.54
N GLN A 192 5.83 6.06 -18.34
CA GLN A 192 5.70 6.15 -19.79
C GLN A 192 4.47 5.36 -20.24
N PRO A 193 3.63 5.90 -21.16
CA PRO A 193 2.53 5.15 -21.73
C PRO A 193 2.98 3.82 -22.33
N GLY A 194 2.30 2.72 -21.96
CA GLY A 194 2.67 1.35 -22.37
C GLY A 194 3.67 0.64 -21.47
N CYS A 195 4.13 1.34 -20.43
CA CYS A 195 5.06 0.82 -19.42
C CYS A 195 4.56 1.26 -18.05
N TYR A 196 4.14 0.31 -17.21
CA TYR A 196 3.37 0.60 -16.01
C TYR A 196 4.01 -0.01 -14.78
N ALA A 197 4.26 0.83 -13.77
CA ALA A 197 4.59 0.35 -12.44
C ALA A 197 3.32 -0.23 -11.79
N ASP A 198 3.42 -1.45 -11.31
CA ASP A 198 2.31 -2.25 -10.80
C ASP A 198 2.24 -2.17 -9.27
N CYS A 199 1.14 -1.63 -8.76
CA CYS A 199 0.84 -1.58 -7.32
C CYS A 199 0.44 -2.95 -6.74
N ASP A 200 0.43 -4.01 -7.54
CA ASP A 200 -0.05 -5.34 -7.24
C ASP A 200 -1.56 -5.54 -7.35
N MET A 201 -2.01 -6.77 -7.02
CA MET A 201 -3.40 -7.19 -7.12
C MET A 201 -4.35 -6.32 -6.29
N LEU A 202 -5.60 -6.33 -6.70
CA LEU A 202 -6.73 -5.75 -5.97
C LEU A 202 -7.38 -6.84 -5.10
N PRO A 203 -7.09 -6.92 -3.79
CA PRO A 203 -7.67 -7.94 -2.91
C PRO A 203 -9.11 -7.57 -2.49
N LEU A 204 -10.01 -7.52 -3.46
CA LEU A 204 -11.40 -7.11 -3.34
C LEU A 204 -12.35 -8.31 -3.38
N GLY A 205 -13.56 -8.14 -2.85
CA GLY A 205 -14.60 -9.17 -2.83
C GLY A 205 -14.20 -10.36 -1.97
N GLN A 206 -14.53 -11.56 -2.44
CA GLN A 206 -14.15 -12.81 -1.78
C GLN A 206 -12.75 -13.24 -2.23
N ILE A 207 -11.82 -13.35 -1.28
CA ILE A 207 -10.40 -13.66 -1.51
C ILE A 207 -9.97 -14.90 -0.72
N ALA A 208 -8.70 -15.27 -0.83
CA ALA A 208 -8.10 -16.43 -0.16
C ALA A 208 -8.82 -17.75 -0.48
N MET A 209 -9.37 -17.86 -1.71
CA MET A 209 -9.94 -19.09 -2.23
C MET A 209 -8.81 -20.01 -2.67
N THR A 210 -8.53 -21.05 -1.91
CA THR A 210 -7.64 -22.13 -2.37
C THR A 210 -8.47 -23.29 -2.86
N ILE A 211 -8.35 -23.63 -4.11
CA ILE A 211 -8.86 -24.90 -4.63
C ILE A 211 -7.84 -25.94 -4.20
N GLY A 212 -8.19 -26.73 -3.20
CA GLY A 212 -7.37 -27.83 -2.76
C GLY A 212 -7.13 -28.82 -3.90
N ASP A 213 -5.89 -28.91 -4.35
CA ASP A 213 -5.45 -29.95 -5.25
C ASP A 213 -4.00 -30.28 -4.93
N ASN A 214 -3.69 -31.58 -4.92
CA ASN A 214 -2.32 -32.12 -4.77
C ASN A 214 -1.60 -31.79 -3.47
N GLY A 215 -2.22 -32.04 -2.32
CA GLY A 215 -1.55 -32.06 -1.02
C GLY A 215 -1.62 -30.76 -0.22
N TYR A 216 -2.25 -29.71 -0.70
CA TYR A 216 -2.70 -28.64 0.16
C TYR A 216 -3.96 -29.09 0.90
N THR A 217 -3.79 -29.50 2.14
CA THR A 217 -4.83 -30.12 2.97
C THR A 217 -5.84 -29.13 3.56
N SER A 218 -5.71 -27.86 3.30
CA SER A 218 -6.66 -26.84 3.72
C SER A 218 -7.27 -26.13 2.53
N ALA A 219 -8.39 -26.64 2.04
CA ALA A 219 -9.30 -25.81 1.26
C ALA A 219 -9.74 -24.67 2.18
N GLN A 220 -9.12 -23.51 2.06
CA GLN A 220 -9.66 -22.32 2.70
C GLN A 220 -10.97 -22.01 1.98
N SER A 221 -12.03 -21.89 2.75
CA SER A 221 -13.38 -21.61 2.25
C SER A 221 -13.50 -20.22 1.59
N GLY A 222 -12.40 -19.48 1.51
CA GLY A 222 -12.37 -18.08 1.16
C GLY A 222 -12.88 -17.20 2.29
N ARG A 223 -12.62 -15.93 2.17
CA ARG A 223 -13.15 -14.90 3.07
C ARG A 223 -13.35 -13.60 2.31
N TRP A 224 -14.16 -12.73 2.82
CA TRP A 224 -14.26 -11.37 2.30
C TRP A 224 -13.01 -10.57 2.61
N THR A 225 -12.72 -9.57 1.77
CA THR A 225 -11.66 -8.60 2.03
C THR A 225 -11.84 -7.95 3.41
N LYS A 226 -10.74 -7.69 4.10
CA LYS A 226 -10.73 -6.98 5.39
C LYS A 226 -10.66 -5.46 5.24
N LEU A 227 -10.50 -4.97 4.02
CA LEU A 227 -10.54 -3.53 3.75
C LEU A 227 -11.97 -3.02 3.94
N THR A 228 -12.11 -1.91 4.66
CA THR A 228 -13.38 -1.18 4.72
C THR A 228 -13.77 -0.66 3.34
N GLN A 229 -15.03 -0.25 3.16
CA GLN A 229 -15.45 0.32 1.88
C GLN A 229 -14.64 1.57 1.50
N ASN A 230 -14.33 2.43 2.48
CA ASN A 230 -13.49 3.61 2.25
C ASN A 230 -12.07 3.23 1.81
N GLU A 231 -11.45 2.25 2.44
CA GLU A 231 -10.13 1.75 2.07
C GLU A 231 -10.13 1.12 0.66
N GLN A 232 -11.19 0.40 0.29
CA GLN A 232 -11.37 -0.14 -1.07
C GLN A 232 -11.51 0.97 -2.11
N LEU A 233 -12.31 2.02 -1.83
CA LEU A 233 -12.44 3.20 -2.68
C LEU A 233 -11.10 3.93 -2.84
N THR A 234 -10.36 4.08 -1.75
CA THR A 234 -9.03 4.71 -1.74
C THR A 234 -8.04 3.91 -2.58
N MET A 235 -7.94 2.60 -2.37
CA MET A 235 -7.10 1.72 -3.16
C MET A 235 -7.44 1.82 -4.66
N MET A 236 -8.70 1.65 -5.02
CA MET A 236 -9.14 1.77 -6.42
C MET A 236 -8.78 3.13 -7.02
N SER A 237 -9.01 4.22 -6.27
CA SER A 237 -8.73 5.59 -6.76
C SER A 237 -7.24 5.82 -6.98
N LEU A 238 -6.38 5.33 -6.08
CA LEU A 238 -4.93 5.44 -6.24
C LEU A 238 -4.45 4.64 -7.45
N TRP A 239 -4.83 3.34 -7.56
CA TRP A 239 -4.48 2.52 -8.72
C TRP A 239 -4.94 3.14 -10.03
N GLY A 240 -6.18 3.67 -10.04
CA GLY A 240 -6.74 4.31 -11.23
C GLY A 240 -6.00 5.57 -11.64
N ILE A 241 -5.74 6.48 -10.69
CA ILE A 241 -5.16 7.79 -11.03
C ILE A 241 -3.66 7.71 -11.30
N CYS A 242 -2.92 6.79 -10.65
CA CYS A 242 -1.50 6.57 -10.93
C CYS A 242 -1.25 5.61 -12.11
N HIS A 243 -2.33 5.15 -12.76
CA HIS A 243 -2.29 4.23 -13.93
C HIS A 243 -1.64 2.87 -13.66
N SER A 244 -1.72 2.37 -12.44
CA SER A 244 -1.34 1.00 -12.14
C SER A 244 -2.26 0.02 -12.88
N PRO A 245 -1.75 -1.06 -13.45
CA PRO A 245 -2.60 -2.13 -13.98
C PRO A 245 -3.59 -2.64 -12.94
N LEU A 246 -4.83 -2.90 -13.35
CA LEU A 246 -5.91 -3.38 -12.48
C LEU A 246 -5.92 -4.90 -12.48
N PHE A 247 -5.25 -5.52 -11.53
CA PHE A 247 -5.18 -6.97 -11.37
C PHE A 247 -6.16 -7.42 -10.29
N PHE A 248 -7.33 -7.90 -10.69
CA PHE A 248 -8.33 -8.37 -9.72
C PHE A 248 -7.88 -9.66 -9.03
N GLY A 249 -7.74 -9.62 -7.72
CA GLY A 249 -7.26 -10.73 -6.88
C GLY A 249 -8.36 -11.54 -6.19
N GLY A 250 -9.64 -11.18 -6.43
CA GLY A 250 -10.80 -11.86 -5.83
C GLY A 250 -11.39 -12.96 -6.70
N GLU A 251 -12.35 -13.70 -6.13
CA GLU A 251 -13.14 -14.71 -6.84
C GLU A 251 -14.20 -14.04 -7.74
N MET A 252 -14.00 -14.06 -9.04
CA MET A 252 -14.81 -13.32 -10.00
C MET A 252 -16.30 -13.72 -10.02
N THR A 253 -16.61 -14.95 -9.61
CA THR A 253 -17.99 -15.48 -9.62
C THR A 253 -18.76 -15.17 -8.35
N LYS A 254 -18.13 -14.57 -7.34
CA LYS A 254 -18.70 -14.35 -6.00
C LYS A 254 -18.56 -12.92 -5.51
N ASN A 255 -18.71 -11.95 -6.40
CA ASN A 255 -18.64 -10.54 -6.05
C ASN A 255 -19.97 -10.04 -5.49
N ASP A 256 -19.91 -9.21 -4.43
CA ASP A 256 -21.08 -8.47 -3.94
C ASP A 256 -21.37 -7.23 -4.81
N ALA A 257 -22.50 -6.57 -4.49
CA ALA A 257 -22.91 -5.38 -5.22
C ALA A 257 -21.92 -4.22 -5.11
N PHE A 258 -21.26 -4.08 -3.96
CA PHE A 258 -20.26 -3.02 -3.75
C PHE A 258 -19.00 -3.26 -4.59
N THR A 259 -18.45 -4.46 -4.55
CA THR A 259 -17.29 -4.84 -5.38
C THR A 259 -17.61 -4.65 -6.88
N LEU A 260 -18.78 -5.07 -7.33
CA LEU A 260 -19.22 -4.85 -8.70
C LEU A 260 -19.36 -3.37 -9.05
N SER A 261 -19.80 -2.52 -8.11
CA SER A 261 -19.89 -1.07 -8.34
C SER A 261 -18.53 -0.41 -8.55
N LEU A 262 -17.49 -0.92 -7.88
CA LEU A 262 -16.10 -0.47 -8.09
C LEU A 262 -15.57 -0.88 -9.47
N LEU A 263 -15.82 -2.13 -9.86
CA LEU A 263 -15.32 -2.71 -11.11
C LEU A 263 -16.07 -2.22 -12.35
N ASN A 264 -17.33 -1.78 -12.23
CA ASN A 264 -18.19 -1.37 -13.35
C ASN A 264 -18.41 0.15 -13.42
N ASN A 265 -17.43 0.96 -13.05
CA ASN A 265 -17.52 2.41 -13.13
C ASN A 265 -16.85 2.94 -14.42
N GLU A 266 -17.65 3.37 -15.38
CA GLU A 266 -17.17 3.82 -16.69
C GLU A 266 -16.26 5.06 -16.59
N GLU A 267 -16.62 6.07 -15.78
CA GLU A 267 -15.80 7.27 -15.60
C GLU A 267 -14.45 6.96 -14.94
N TYR A 268 -14.44 6.02 -14.00
CA TYR A 268 -13.20 5.52 -13.42
C TYR A 268 -12.32 4.84 -14.49
N HIS A 269 -12.90 4.01 -15.35
CA HIS A 269 -12.17 3.38 -16.43
C HIS A 269 -11.68 4.39 -17.48
N ASN A 270 -12.45 5.44 -17.74
CA ASN A 270 -12.02 6.52 -18.63
C ASN A 270 -10.79 7.23 -18.06
N MET A 271 -10.79 7.57 -16.76
CA MET A 271 -9.62 8.13 -16.08
C MET A 271 -8.40 7.21 -16.22
N HIS A 272 -8.55 5.94 -15.88
CA HIS A 272 -7.47 4.98 -15.91
C HIS A 272 -6.91 4.76 -17.33
N LYS A 273 -7.80 4.68 -18.33
CA LYS A 273 -7.44 4.38 -19.72
C LYS A 273 -6.84 5.58 -20.46
N TYR A 274 -7.43 6.76 -20.30
CA TYR A 274 -7.10 7.94 -21.09
C TYR A 274 -6.21 8.94 -20.37
N GLY A 275 -6.14 8.85 -19.04
CA GLY A 275 -5.31 9.74 -18.24
C GLY A 275 -3.83 9.70 -18.62
N VAL A 276 -3.18 10.85 -18.48
CA VAL A 276 -1.73 11.06 -18.62
C VAL A 276 -1.26 12.02 -17.55
N ASP A 277 0.04 12.16 -17.39
CA ASP A 277 0.66 13.12 -16.47
C ASP A 277 0.14 12.99 -15.03
N ALA A 278 0.03 11.74 -14.59
CA ALA A 278 -0.39 11.43 -13.24
C ALA A 278 0.73 11.75 -12.25
N HIS A 279 0.43 12.59 -11.25
CA HIS A 279 1.40 12.95 -10.22
C HIS A 279 0.73 13.42 -8.93
N GLN A 280 1.48 13.36 -7.85
CA GLN A 280 1.08 13.88 -6.56
C GLN A 280 1.29 15.38 -6.52
N VAL A 281 0.22 16.14 -6.24
CA VAL A 281 0.24 17.61 -6.17
C VAL A 281 0.53 18.12 -4.76
N MET A 282 0.08 17.37 -3.76
CA MET A 282 0.23 17.72 -2.35
C MET A 282 0.37 16.47 -1.49
N ASN A 283 1.24 16.54 -0.51
CA ASN A 283 1.33 15.59 0.58
C ASN A 283 1.41 16.35 1.90
N ASP A 284 0.30 16.47 2.59
CA ASP A 284 0.20 17.05 3.95
C ASP A 284 0.17 15.89 4.95
N GLU A 285 1.36 15.45 5.30
CA GLU A 285 1.54 14.29 6.19
C GLU A 285 1.00 14.55 7.60
N ASP A 286 1.03 15.80 8.07
CA ASP A 286 0.58 16.14 9.42
C ASP A 286 -0.93 16.00 9.58
N ASN A 287 -1.69 16.20 8.49
CA ASN A 287 -3.14 16.01 8.44
C ASN A 287 -3.55 14.72 7.71
N GLY A 288 -2.59 13.91 7.27
CA GLY A 288 -2.85 12.68 6.53
C GLY A 288 -3.52 12.91 5.17
N ARG A 289 -3.25 14.05 4.51
CA ARG A 289 -3.91 14.47 3.26
C ARG A 289 -2.98 14.37 2.08
N THR A 290 -3.40 13.66 1.05
CA THR A 290 -2.64 13.53 -0.19
C THR A 290 -3.55 13.88 -1.37
N VAL A 291 -3.02 14.64 -2.35
CA VAL A 291 -3.75 15.02 -3.55
C VAL A 291 -3.02 14.54 -4.79
N TRP A 292 -3.75 13.86 -5.65
CA TRP A 292 -3.27 13.42 -6.95
C TRP A 292 -4.08 14.02 -8.08
N THR A 293 -3.44 14.18 -9.23
CA THR A 293 -4.10 14.62 -10.48
C THR A 293 -3.61 13.82 -11.67
N SER A 294 -4.45 13.73 -12.68
CA SER A 294 -4.09 13.31 -14.04
C SER A 294 -4.96 14.08 -15.05
N THR A 295 -4.58 14.06 -16.32
CA THR A 295 -5.27 14.82 -17.38
C THR A 295 -5.66 13.90 -18.51
N ASP A 296 -6.88 14.02 -19.02
CA ASP A 296 -7.30 13.33 -20.24
C ASP A 296 -7.03 14.22 -21.48
N PRO A 297 -6.04 13.90 -22.29
CA PRO A 297 -5.69 14.72 -23.46
C PRO A 297 -6.73 14.67 -24.59
N THR A 298 -7.74 13.81 -24.48
CA THR A 298 -8.80 13.68 -25.50
C THR A 298 -9.96 14.63 -25.26
N THR A 299 -10.22 14.98 -23.99
CA THR A 299 -11.37 15.79 -23.55
C THR A 299 -10.94 17.09 -22.87
N ASP A 300 -9.66 17.27 -22.57
CA ASP A 300 -9.12 18.30 -21.69
C ASP A 300 -9.68 18.24 -20.26
N ASN A 301 -10.33 17.15 -19.88
CA ASN A 301 -10.75 16.92 -18.51
C ASN A 301 -9.52 16.66 -17.61
N ARG A 302 -9.63 17.11 -16.37
CA ARG A 302 -8.66 16.81 -15.34
C ARG A 302 -9.30 15.96 -14.26
N TYR A 303 -8.57 14.98 -13.78
CA TYR A 303 -8.98 14.16 -12.65
C TYR A 303 -8.27 14.65 -11.39
N LEU A 304 -8.99 14.65 -10.28
CA LEU A 304 -8.51 15.10 -8.99
C LEU A 304 -8.94 14.10 -7.92
N ALA A 305 -7.97 13.55 -7.20
CA ALA A 305 -8.23 12.68 -6.06
C ALA A 305 -7.76 13.35 -4.77
N LEU A 306 -8.68 13.51 -3.83
CA LEU A 306 -8.44 14.02 -2.49
C LEU A 306 -8.50 12.86 -1.51
N PHE A 307 -7.34 12.42 -1.00
CA PHE A 307 -7.20 11.30 -0.09
C PHE A 307 -7.06 11.77 1.34
N GLN A 308 -7.83 11.17 2.25
CA GLN A 308 -7.66 11.28 3.69
C GLN A 308 -7.06 9.98 4.21
N ARG A 309 -5.75 9.92 4.32
CA ARG A 309 -5.00 8.73 4.75
C ARG A 309 -5.04 8.52 6.26
N ASP A 310 -5.48 9.54 6.98
CA ASP A 310 -5.31 9.74 8.41
C ASP A 310 -3.86 9.69 8.87
N ASN A 311 -3.63 10.23 10.02
CA ASN A 311 -2.31 10.23 10.59
C ASN A 311 -2.11 8.90 11.35
N ASN A 312 -1.80 7.81 10.64
CA ASN A 312 -1.34 6.56 11.24
C ASN A 312 0.09 6.68 11.78
N ARG A 313 0.59 7.91 11.89
CA ARG A 313 1.90 8.13 12.45
C ARG A 313 1.91 7.69 13.89
N TRP A 314 2.94 6.96 14.21
CA TRP A 314 3.25 6.54 15.57
C TRP A 314 3.63 7.72 16.50
N VAL A 315 3.88 8.91 15.91
CA VAL A 315 4.17 10.17 16.60
C VAL A 315 3.34 11.35 16.06
N VAL A 316 3.01 12.32 16.90
CA VAL A 316 2.31 13.56 16.56
C VAL A 316 3.30 14.59 16.01
N GLY A 317 3.72 14.45 14.76
CA GLY A 317 4.81 15.22 14.16
C GLY A 317 4.62 16.74 14.13
N LYS A 318 3.36 17.23 14.05
CA LYS A 318 3.02 18.67 14.09
C LYS A 318 3.38 19.37 15.41
N ASP A 319 3.54 18.60 16.49
CA ASP A 319 3.86 19.13 17.82
C ASP A 319 5.37 19.12 18.11
N ALA A 320 6.20 18.75 17.14
CA ALA A 320 7.64 18.73 17.30
C ALA A 320 8.21 20.15 17.44
N LEU A 321 9.13 20.31 18.39
CA LEU A 321 9.95 21.53 18.49
C LEU A 321 10.93 21.65 17.32
N TYR A 322 11.33 20.51 16.78
CA TYR A 322 12.19 20.39 15.60
C TYR A 322 11.76 19.14 14.80
N LYS A 323 11.75 19.29 13.48
CA LYS A 323 11.56 18.19 12.52
C LYS A 323 12.48 18.44 11.34
N SER A 324 13.33 17.47 11.03
CA SER A 324 14.20 17.54 9.86
C SER A 324 13.43 17.26 8.57
N GLU A 325 13.98 17.67 7.44
CA GLU A 325 13.72 17.02 6.16
C GLU A 325 14.23 15.57 6.23
N THR A 326 13.92 14.77 5.21
CA THR A 326 14.43 13.39 5.13
C THR A 326 15.96 13.42 5.00
N VAL A 327 16.61 12.79 5.97
CA VAL A 327 18.06 12.52 5.96
C VAL A 327 18.26 11.20 5.27
N ALA A 328 18.88 11.21 4.11
CA ALA A 328 19.16 10.01 3.32
C ALA A 328 20.66 9.71 3.34
N TYR A 329 21.05 8.45 3.27
CA TYR A 329 22.44 8.07 3.11
C TYR A 329 22.94 8.42 1.70
N THR A 330 23.16 9.70 1.47
CA THR A 330 23.77 10.27 0.27
C THR A 330 24.89 11.21 0.68
N THR A 331 25.79 11.53 -0.24
CA THR A 331 26.98 12.37 0.04
C THR A 331 26.64 13.73 0.67
N ASP A 332 25.51 14.32 0.29
CA ASP A 332 25.16 15.69 0.70
C ASP A 332 24.02 15.76 1.74
N GLY A 333 23.42 14.62 2.11
CA GLY A 333 22.22 14.59 2.96
C GLY A 333 22.24 13.56 4.09
N HIS A 334 23.42 13.08 4.49
CA HIS A 334 23.59 12.00 5.47
C HIS A 334 23.45 12.42 6.94
N ALA A 335 23.41 13.71 7.22
CA ALA A 335 23.32 14.23 8.58
C ALA A 335 22.66 15.61 8.62
N VAL A 336 22.12 15.96 9.78
CA VAL A 336 21.52 17.26 10.08
C VAL A 336 21.95 17.73 11.47
N ASP A 337 22.36 18.99 11.55
CA ASP A 337 22.65 19.63 12.84
C ASP A 337 21.37 20.18 13.44
N VAL A 338 21.14 19.88 14.70
CA VAL A 338 20.01 20.35 15.50
C VAL A 338 20.53 21.29 16.58
N ASP A 339 20.03 22.51 16.58
CA ASP A 339 20.34 23.53 17.56
C ASP A 339 19.11 24.41 17.80
N ILE A 340 18.35 24.10 18.84
CA ILE A 340 17.03 24.70 19.08
C ILE A 340 16.96 25.33 20.47
N ALA A 341 16.17 26.41 20.58
CA ALA A 341 15.79 26.95 21.87
C ALA A 341 14.91 25.93 22.63
N TRP A 342 15.17 25.79 23.93
CA TRP A 342 14.38 24.89 24.76
C TRP A 342 13.25 25.67 25.46
N PRO A 343 12.01 25.14 25.49
CA PRO A 343 10.89 25.81 26.16
C PRO A 343 11.12 25.91 27.65
N GLU A 344 10.91 27.11 28.20
CA GLU A 344 11.09 27.38 29.64
C GLU A 344 10.21 26.46 30.48
N GLY A 345 10.79 25.82 31.48
CA GLY A 345 10.10 24.94 32.42
C GLY A 345 9.78 23.55 31.87
N SER A 346 10.07 23.24 30.62
CA SER A 346 9.84 21.89 30.09
C SER A 346 10.84 20.89 30.68
N LYS A 347 10.31 19.78 31.21
CA LYS A 347 11.06 18.73 31.93
C LYS A 347 11.13 17.41 31.19
N THR A 348 10.46 17.30 30.06
CA THR A 348 10.48 16.11 29.21
C THR A 348 11.18 16.42 27.89
N LEU A 349 12.17 15.62 27.51
CA LEU A 349 12.77 15.66 26.18
C LEU A 349 12.55 14.29 25.52
N VAL A 350 12.07 14.30 24.29
CA VAL A 350 11.94 13.07 23.51
C VAL A 350 12.66 13.26 22.17
N LEU A 351 13.61 12.38 21.89
CA LEU A 351 14.32 12.30 20.63
C LEU A 351 13.70 11.18 19.79
N VAL A 352 13.29 11.49 18.56
CA VAL A 352 12.62 10.57 17.67
C VAL A 352 13.44 10.34 16.41
N ILE A 353 13.58 9.08 16.01
CA ILE A 353 14.05 8.63 14.72
C ILE A 353 12.85 8.00 14.00
N ASP A 354 12.41 8.62 12.93
CA ASP A 354 11.25 8.22 12.11
C ASP A 354 11.76 7.70 10.74
N ASP A 355 11.07 6.72 10.15
CA ASP A 355 11.47 6.03 8.91
C ASP A 355 11.35 6.86 7.63
N GLY A 356 11.20 8.16 7.74
CA GLY A 356 11.07 9.02 6.56
C GLY A 356 9.77 8.83 5.77
N GLY A 357 9.00 7.77 6.06
CA GLY A 357 7.70 7.47 5.45
C GLY A 357 7.77 6.41 4.34
N ASP A 358 8.89 5.71 4.16
CA ASP A 358 8.99 4.64 3.17
C ASP A 358 8.97 3.23 3.80
N ASN A 359 9.66 2.99 4.87
CA ASN A 359 9.63 1.86 5.81
C ASN A 359 10.93 1.83 6.62
N TYR A 360 10.95 1.16 7.75
CA TYR A 360 12.07 1.11 8.69
C TYR A 360 13.21 0.15 8.30
N ASN A 361 13.20 -0.47 7.12
CA ASN A 361 14.20 -1.48 6.76
C ASN A 361 15.58 -0.83 6.53
N TYR A 362 16.55 -1.19 7.38
CA TYR A 362 17.92 -0.67 7.36
C TYR A 362 18.06 0.83 7.68
N ASP A 363 17.07 1.42 8.29
CA ASP A 363 17.08 2.81 8.71
C ASP A 363 17.83 2.99 10.03
N HIS A 364 19.09 2.55 10.02
CA HIS A 364 19.98 2.69 11.16
C HIS A 364 20.40 4.14 11.28
N ALA A 365 20.16 4.76 12.42
CA ALA A 365 20.41 6.18 12.60
C ALA A 365 20.87 6.51 14.03
N ASP A 366 21.57 7.64 14.12
CA ASP A 366 22.22 8.08 15.33
C ASP A 366 21.82 9.51 15.72
N TRP A 367 21.50 9.71 16.99
CA TRP A 367 21.55 10.99 17.64
C TRP A 367 22.95 11.18 18.24
N ILE A 368 23.81 11.97 17.60
CA ILE A 368 25.21 12.14 17.95
C ILE A 368 25.38 13.37 18.84
N ASN A 369 26.14 13.23 19.93
CA ASN A 369 26.45 14.26 20.92
C ASN A 369 25.22 15.05 21.43
N PRO A 370 24.10 14.40 21.78
CA PRO A 370 22.93 15.11 22.27
C PRO A 370 23.27 15.80 23.62
N THR A 371 23.07 17.12 23.67
CA THR A 371 23.56 17.99 24.73
C THR A 371 22.53 19.04 25.11
N LEU A 372 22.27 19.22 26.40
CA LEU A 372 21.52 20.34 26.95
C LEU A 372 22.47 21.49 27.24
N VAL A 373 22.05 22.73 26.96
CA VAL A 373 22.80 23.95 27.30
C VAL A 373 22.00 24.69 28.38
N LEU A 374 22.63 24.92 29.49
CA LEU A 374 22.05 25.67 30.63
C LEU A 374 22.18 27.19 30.43
N ARG A 375 21.42 27.98 31.15
CA ARG A 375 21.42 29.44 31.07
C ARG A 375 22.78 30.05 31.35
N ASP A 376 23.62 29.42 32.16
CA ASP A 376 24.99 29.84 32.46
C ASP A 376 26.01 29.46 31.38
N GLY A 377 25.56 28.79 30.31
CA GLY A 377 26.40 28.30 29.22
C GLY A 377 26.99 26.90 29.45
N THR A 378 26.72 26.26 30.58
CA THR A 378 27.19 24.89 30.84
C THR A 378 26.52 23.90 29.86
N GLU A 379 27.36 23.06 29.25
CA GLU A 379 26.92 21.99 28.35
C GLU A 379 26.83 20.64 29.11
N VAL A 380 25.63 20.01 29.09
CA VAL A 380 25.36 18.76 29.79
C VAL A 380 25.01 17.66 28.77
N PRO A 381 25.88 16.65 28.59
CA PRO A 381 25.58 15.52 27.71
C PRO A 381 24.42 14.70 28.22
N LEU A 382 23.56 14.22 27.32
CA LEU A 382 22.43 13.33 27.65
C LEU A 382 22.83 11.87 27.83
N THR A 383 24.00 11.48 27.35
CA THR A 383 24.53 10.13 27.54
C THR A 383 24.96 9.90 28.97
N GLY A 384 24.64 8.73 29.53
CA GLY A 384 25.10 8.26 30.86
C GLY A 384 24.13 8.38 32.01
N ALA A 385 23.13 9.31 31.98
CA ALA A 385 22.34 9.53 33.22
C ALA A 385 20.87 9.89 33.05
N TYR A 386 20.44 10.40 31.91
CA TYR A 386 19.11 11.07 31.81
C TYR A 386 18.05 10.29 31.08
N LYS A 387 18.42 9.19 30.38
CA LYS A 387 17.48 8.33 29.66
C LYS A 387 16.54 7.63 30.64
N THR A 388 15.27 7.82 30.49
CA THR A 388 14.24 7.18 31.33
C THR A 388 13.63 5.95 30.68
N ARG A 389 13.37 6.00 29.36
CA ARG A 389 12.87 4.84 28.59
C ARG A 389 13.22 4.96 27.11
N GLY A 390 13.12 3.84 26.40
CA GLY A 390 13.10 3.76 24.96
C GLY A 390 11.79 3.12 24.48
N TYR A 391 11.37 3.51 23.27
CA TYR A 391 10.25 2.94 22.55
C TYR A 391 10.68 2.65 21.11
N THR A 392 10.34 1.48 20.57
CA THR A 392 10.67 1.13 19.20
C THR A 392 9.53 0.39 18.52
N LYS A 393 9.32 0.65 17.24
CA LYS A 393 8.47 -0.12 16.32
C LYS A 393 9.29 -0.72 15.18
N SER A 394 10.56 -0.98 15.37
CA SER A 394 11.50 -1.46 14.39
C SER A 394 11.84 -2.94 14.55
N TYR A 395 12.53 -3.50 13.55
CA TYR A 395 12.97 -4.90 13.58
C TYR A 395 13.89 -5.22 14.77
N PHE A 396 14.86 -4.35 15.07
CA PHE A 396 15.82 -4.61 16.15
C PHE A 396 15.26 -4.43 17.54
N ASN A 397 14.16 -3.72 17.69
CA ASN A 397 13.50 -3.46 18.98
C ASN A 397 14.47 -3.07 20.12
N ARG A 398 15.47 -2.24 19.82
CA ARG A 398 16.50 -1.82 20.77
C ARG A 398 17.04 -0.43 20.46
N ILE A 399 17.54 0.23 21.50
CA ILE A 399 18.22 1.52 21.44
C ILE A 399 19.55 1.34 22.16
N TYR A 400 20.64 1.60 21.46
CA TYR A 400 21.98 1.55 22.04
C TYR A 400 22.48 2.94 22.39
N GLU A 401 23.19 3.04 23.50
CA GLU A 401 23.95 4.22 23.90
C GLU A 401 25.44 3.97 23.56
N ASN A 402 26.04 4.96 22.88
CA ASN A 402 27.46 4.97 22.48
C ASN A 402 27.88 3.79 21.57
N LYS A 403 26.93 3.19 20.89
CA LYS A 403 27.15 2.04 19.99
C LYS A 403 26.13 2.09 18.85
N ASN A 404 26.50 1.59 17.67
CA ASN A 404 25.52 1.44 16.58
C ASN A 404 24.49 0.32 16.87
N VAL A 405 23.29 0.48 16.32
CA VAL A 405 22.16 -0.43 16.58
C VAL A 405 22.34 -1.81 15.97
N SER A 406 23.07 -1.92 14.86
CA SER A 406 23.20 -3.17 14.09
C SER A 406 24.16 -4.16 14.77
N THR A 407 25.41 -3.77 14.91
CA THR A 407 26.48 -4.68 15.37
C THR A 407 26.89 -4.44 16.83
N GLY A 408 26.48 -3.32 17.44
CA GLY A 408 26.98 -2.88 18.74
C GLY A 408 28.43 -2.33 18.67
N GLY A 409 28.94 -2.09 17.48
CA GLY A 409 30.20 -1.39 17.23
C GLY A 409 30.09 0.12 17.48
N LYS A 410 31.09 0.88 16.99
CA LYS A 410 31.03 2.36 17.07
C LYS A 410 29.96 2.90 16.12
N MET A 411 29.32 3.98 16.51
CA MET A 411 28.52 4.81 15.60
C MET A 411 29.44 5.40 14.55
N THR A 412 29.08 5.27 13.27
CA THR A 412 29.92 5.71 12.16
C THR A 412 29.07 6.37 11.10
N VAL A 413 29.43 7.58 10.71
CA VAL A 413 28.72 8.38 9.70
C VAL A 413 29.72 8.80 8.63
N MET A 414 29.52 8.36 7.40
CA MET A 414 30.43 8.63 6.26
C MET A 414 31.91 8.35 6.61
N GLY A 415 32.14 7.21 7.29
CA GLY A 415 33.49 6.81 7.72
C GLY A 415 34.04 7.53 8.96
N THR A 416 33.35 8.51 9.50
CA THR A 416 33.71 9.19 10.74
C THR A 416 33.08 8.54 11.94
N THR A 417 33.86 8.15 12.95
CA THR A 417 33.35 7.48 14.16
C THR A 417 33.09 8.49 15.28
N TYR A 418 32.02 8.17 16.04
CA TYR A 418 31.57 8.96 17.18
C TYR A 418 31.46 8.09 18.44
N ASP A 419 31.86 8.65 19.58
CA ASP A 419 31.92 7.93 20.84
C ASP A 419 30.72 8.22 21.78
N ARG A 420 29.89 9.25 21.47
CA ARG A 420 28.75 9.65 22.30
C ARG A 420 27.50 9.82 21.46
N GLY A 421 26.42 9.15 21.86
CA GLY A 421 25.12 9.28 21.22
C GLY A 421 24.19 8.14 21.52
N PHE A 422 23.06 8.14 20.82
CA PHE A 422 22.06 7.07 20.86
C PHE A 422 21.79 6.59 19.43
N SER A 423 21.86 5.29 19.25
CA SER A 423 21.60 4.65 17.97
C SER A 423 20.34 3.78 18.04
N ALA A 424 19.51 3.87 17.03
CA ALA A 424 18.36 3.02 16.86
C ALA A 424 18.09 2.76 15.37
N ASP A 425 17.32 1.72 15.12
CA ASP A 425 16.65 1.48 13.85
C ASP A 425 15.31 2.22 13.90
N ALA A 426 14.92 2.91 12.83
CA ALA A 426 13.62 3.59 12.81
C ALA A 426 12.48 2.55 12.83
N ASN A 427 11.36 2.77 13.49
CA ASN A 427 10.92 3.97 14.22
C ASN A 427 11.26 3.85 15.71
N ALA A 428 11.92 4.85 16.26
CA ALA A 428 12.35 4.84 17.66
C ALA A 428 12.18 6.20 18.35
N ALA A 429 11.80 6.16 19.64
CA ALA A 429 11.73 7.33 20.51
C ALA A 429 12.52 7.10 21.80
N ILE A 430 13.29 8.10 22.23
CA ILE A 430 14.14 8.06 23.41
C ILE A 430 13.68 9.16 24.36
N PHE A 431 13.26 8.78 25.56
CA PHE A 431 12.70 9.69 26.56
C PHE A 431 13.73 10.03 27.62
N PHE A 432 13.79 11.30 27.96
CA PHE A 432 14.66 11.85 29.02
C PHE A 432 13.83 12.70 29.96
N THR A 433 14.19 12.67 31.24
CA THR A 433 13.67 13.61 32.24
C THR A 433 14.77 14.61 32.56
N ILE A 434 14.47 15.90 32.42
CA ILE A 434 15.34 17.00 32.81
C ILE A 434 15.13 17.27 34.30
N PRO A 435 16.19 17.20 35.16
CA PRO A 435 16.08 17.50 36.57
C PRO A 435 15.53 18.90 36.86
N ASP A 436 14.83 19.05 37.96
CA ASP A 436 14.16 20.31 38.32
C ASP A 436 15.13 21.46 38.58
N ASP A 437 16.33 21.16 38.99
CA ASP A 437 17.42 22.11 39.25
C ASP A 437 18.17 22.55 38.00
N MET A 438 17.84 22.00 36.82
CA MET A 438 18.45 22.40 35.56
C MET A 438 17.62 23.48 34.87
N ASP A 439 18.22 24.64 34.64
CA ASP A 439 17.67 25.74 33.85
C ASP A 439 18.16 25.64 32.40
N VAL A 440 17.53 24.73 31.64
CA VAL A 440 17.88 24.45 30.24
C VAL A 440 17.30 25.53 29.33
N VAL A 441 18.13 26.07 28.44
CA VAL A 441 17.74 27.11 27.47
C VAL A 441 17.90 26.66 26.04
N ARG A 442 18.62 25.54 25.79
CA ARG A 442 18.93 25.07 24.44
C ARG A 442 19.18 23.58 24.40
N PHE A 443 18.84 22.94 23.28
CA PHE A 443 19.22 21.57 22.96
C PHE A 443 20.03 21.53 21.67
N LYS A 444 21.11 20.75 21.67
CA LYS A 444 21.99 20.54 20.52
C LYS A 444 22.23 19.06 20.27
N ALA A 445 22.27 18.65 19.01
CA ALA A 445 22.64 17.30 18.58
C ALA A 445 22.96 17.29 17.09
N MET A 446 23.53 16.21 16.58
CA MET A 446 23.52 15.88 15.16
C MET A 446 22.67 14.62 14.98
N GLY A 447 21.71 14.65 14.08
CA GLY A 447 20.98 13.46 13.60
C GLY A 447 21.65 12.94 12.33
N ALA A 448 21.97 11.65 12.24
CA ALA A 448 22.69 11.11 11.10
C ALA A 448 22.32 9.67 10.76
N ALA A 449 22.37 9.31 9.47
CA ALA A 449 22.27 7.93 9.00
C ALA A 449 23.59 7.19 9.31
N ASP A 450 23.51 6.05 10.01
CA ASP A 450 24.68 5.25 10.38
C ASP A 450 25.15 4.34 9.24
N ASP A 451 26.46 4.23 9.05
CA ASP A 451 27.08 3.41 8.01
C ASP A 451 26.68 1.93 8.09
N SER A 452 26.20 1.45 9.23
CA SER A 452 25.74 0.07 9.39
C SER A 452 24.42 -0.24 8.66
N GLY A 453 23.67 0.78 8.26
CA GLY A 453 22.49 0.63 7.37
C GLY A 453 22.84 0.52 5.89
N ILE A 454 24.11 0.80 5.52
CA ILE A 454 24.56 0.85 4.13
C ILE A 454 24.97 -0.54 3.63
N GLY A 455 24.81 -0.76 2.31
CA GLY A 455 25.31 -1.97 1.66
C GLY A 455 24.50 -3.24 1.98
N GLN A 456 23.47 -3.11 2.76
CA GLN A 456 22.44 -4.14 2.89
C GLN A 456 21.64 -4.11 1.60
N SER A 457 21.55 -5.21 0.90
CA SER A 457 20.98 -5.31 -0.44
C SER A 457 19.62 -4.59 -0.51
N ASN A 458 19.55 -3.52 -1.30
CA ASN A 458 18.34 -2.85 -1.78
C ASN A 458 17.68 -1.81 -0.89
N SER A 459 18.33 -1.28 0.14
CA SER A 459 17.78 -0.19 0.94
C SER A 459 18.74 1.01 0.97
N THR A 460 18.18 2.18 0.79
CA THR A 460 18.80 3.45 1.16
C THR A 460 18.24 3.83 2.51
N THR A 461 19.07 3.95 3.53
CA THR A 461 18.66 4.52 4.81
C THR A 461 18.03 5.89 4.57
N THR A 462 16.78 6.08 4.96
CA THR A 462 16.04 7.34 4.90
C THR A 462 15.34 7.59 6.21
N VAL A 463 15.75 8.60 6.95
CA VAL A 463 15.23 8.86 8.30
C VAL A 463 14.86 10.33 8.49
N ARG A 464 14.00 10.62 9.44
CA ARG A 464 13.72 11.95 9.96
C ARG A 464 14.03 12.03 11.43
N PHE A 465 14.54 13.14 11.85
CA PHE A 465 14.84 13.44 13.25
C PHE A 465 13.85 14.45 13.78
N MET A 466 13.22 14.14 14.93
CA MET A 466 12.30 15.07 15.59
C MET A 466 12.62 15.20 17.07
N VAL A 467 12.38 16.38 17.62
CA VAL A 467 12.58 16.70 19.04
C VAL A 467 11.26 17.20 19.63
N PHE A 468 10.88 16.67 20.79
CA PHE A 468 9.65 17.05 21.49
C PHE A 468 9.94 17.37 22.97
N ASP A 469 9.10 18.21 23.56
CA ASP A 469 9.08 18.51 24.98
C ASP A 469 7.93 17.81 25.75
N LYS A 470 7.20 16.94 25.08
CA LYS A 470 6.11 16.12 25.60
C LYS A 470 6.08 14.76 24.92
N ASN A 471 5.30 13.81 25.42
CA ASN A 471 5.16 12.51 24.80
C ASN A 471 4.46 12.62 23.42
N PRO A 472 5.14 12.26 22.31
CA PRO A 472 4.56 12.35 20.97
C PRO A 472 3.85 11.06 20.51
N LEU A 473 3.93 9.95 21.26
CA LEU A 473 3.45 8.64 20.83
C LEU A 473 1.94 8.61 20.72
N THR A 474 1.43 8.28 19.54
CA THR A 474 -0.02 8.29 19.27
C THR A 474 -0.75 7.10 19.88
N ASP A 475 -0.10 5.97 20.04
CA ASP A 475 -0.65 4.77 20.68
C ASP A 475 -0.70 4.85 22.21
N GLU A 476 -0.01 5.82 22.80
CA GLU A 476 -0.09 6.12 24.23
C GLU A 476 -1.08 7.26 24.55
N GLN A 477 -1.68 7.86 23.52
CA GLN A 477 -2.70 8.90 23.71
C GLN A 477 -4.08 8.28 23.71
N ASP A 478 -4.81 8.45 24.78
CA ASP A 478 -6.23 8.06 24.85
C ASP A 478 -7.08 9.08 24.08
N ASN A 479 -7.46 8.73 22.86
CA ASN A 479 -8.32 9.52 21.97
C ASN A 479 -9.78 9.03 22.02
N SER A 480 -10.13 8.12 22.93
CA SER A 480 -11.52 7.69 23.11
C SER A 480 -12.40 8.85 23.56
N VAL A 481 -13.56 9.01 22.93
CA VAL A 481 -14.54 10.04 23.33
C VAL A 481 -15.40 9.58 24.50
N ALA A 482 -15.45 8.28 24.76
CA ALA A 482 -16.09 7.66 25.92
C ALA A 482 -15.49 6.28 26.19
N ARG A 483 -15.60 5.84 27.45
CA ARG A 483 -15.17 4.52 27.89
C ARG A 483 -15.99 4.04 29.09
N THR A 484 -16.10 2.72 29.25
CA THR A 484 -16.86 2.14 30.40
C THR A 484 -16.07 2.03 31.68
N GLY A 485 -14.73 2.07 31.60
CA GLY A 485 -13.89 1.52 32.64
C GLY A 485 -13.94 0.00 32.67
N LEU A 486 -13.22 -0.59 33.64
CA LEU A 486 -13.12 -2.04 33.77
C LEU A 486 -14.47 -2.67 34.11
N ILE A 487 -14.96 -3.52 33.23
CA ILE A 487 -16.07 -4.44 33.44
C ILE A 487 -15.51 -5.82 33.81
N SER A 488 -15.98 -6.42 34.89
CA SER A 488 -15.48 -7.73 35.32
C SER A 488 -16.52 -8.50 36.17
N ARG A 489 -16.32 -9.80 36.29
CA ARG A 489 -17.20 -10.68 37.13
C ARG A 489 -17.22 -10.31 38.60
N THR A 490 -16.10 -9.81 39.10
CA THR A 490 -15.90 -9.50 40.53
C THR A 490 -16.11 -8.02 40.86
N GLY A 491 -16.20 -7.16 39.85
CA GLY A 491 -16.38 -5.72 39.95
C GLY A 491 -17.65 -5.22 39.32
N GLN A 492 -17.52 -4.13 38.56
CA GLN A 492 -18.61 -3.58 37.75
C GLN A 492 -18.95 -4.57 36.63
N LYS A 493 -20.21 -5.01 36.56
CA LYS A 493 -20.64 -6.03 35.56
C LYS A 493 -21.13 -5.43 34.27
N LYS A 494 -21.61 -4.20 34.31
CA LYS A 494 -22.18 -3.48 33.17
C LYS A 494 -22.05 -1.96 33.36
N ALA A 495 -22.15 -1.23 32.25
CA ALA A 495 -22.14 0.23 32.23
C ALA A 495 -23.10 0.75 31.16
N ASP A 496 -23.95 1.71 31.55
CA ASP A 496 -24.68 2.51 30.55
C ASP A 496 -23.74 3.54 29.93
N VAL A 497 -23.80 3.68 28.62
CA VAL A 497 -23.01 4.68 27.90
C VAL A 497 -23.91 5.65 27.14
N ASN A 498 -23.47 6.91 27.11
CA ASN A 498 -24.06 7.98 26.33
C ASN A 498 -22.92 8.73 25.64
N VAL A 499 -22.56 8.29 24.46
CA VAL A 499 -21.37 8.72 23.73
C VAL A 499 -21.70 9.91 22.86
N ASP A 500 -20.99 11.02 22.97
CA ASP A 500 -21.12 12.15 22.06
C ASP A 500 -20.55 11.79 20.68
N ILE A 501 -21.42 11.71 19.69
CA ILE A 501 -21.08 11.44 18.28
C ILE A 501 -21.46 12.61 17.37
N ALA A 502 -21.63 13.82 17.92
CA ALA A 502 -22.01 14.99 17.14
C ALA A 502 -20.98 15.30 16.05
N GLY A 503 -21.43 15.34 14.81
CA GLY A 503 -20.58 15.56 13.64
C GLY A 503 -19.68 14.39 13.26
N ALA A 504 -19.88 13.20 13.87
CA ALA A 504 -19.16 11.99 13.49
C ALA A 504 -19.70 11.44 12.16
N GLU A 505 -18.80 11.02 11.30
CA GLU A 505 -19.12 10.23 10.09
C GLU A 505 -18.77 8.76 10.27
N GLN A 506 -17.89 8.46 11.22
CA GLN A 506 -17.54 7.09 11.57
C GLN A 506 -17.52 6.92 13.09
N LEU A 507 -18.06 5.80 13.54
CA LEU A 507 -18.02 5.33 14.92
C LEU A 507 -17.18 4.06 14.98
N LYS A 508 -16.13 4.06 15.79
CA LYS A 508 -15.34 2.86 16.12
C LYS A 508 -15.59 2.45 17.57
N ILE A 509 -15.94 1.20 17.77
CA ILE A 509 -16.15 0.57 19.08
C ILE A 509 -15.07 -0.49 19.27
N VAL A 510 -14.27 -0.37 20.32
CA VAL A 510 -13.26 -1.35 20.68
C VAL A 510 -13.66 -1.99 21.99
N VAL A 511 -13.64 -3.31 22.07
CA VAL A 511 -13.73 -4.05 23.32
C VAL A 511 -12.34 -4.60 23.63
N SER A 512 -11.68 -3.98 24.60
CA SER A 512 -10.35 -4.36 25.06
C SER A 512 -10.43 -5.52 26.03
N ASN A 513 -9.49 -6.46 25.94
CA ASN A 513 -9.28 -7.55 26.88
C ASN A 513 -8.40 -7.17 28.09
N MET A 514 -8.19 -5.90 28.32
CA MET A 514 -7.38 -5.35 29.42
C MET A 514 -5.94 -5.89 29.54
N GLY A 515 -5.48 -6.65 28.52
CA GLY A 515 -4.11 -7.18 28.43
C GLY A 515 -3.89 -8.53 29.13
N ASP A 516 -4.93 -9.18 29.65
CA ASP A 516 -4.82 -10.50 30.31
C ASP A 516 -5.23 -11.68 29.39
N GLY A 517 -5.55 -11.41 28.12
CA GLY A 517 -5.97 -12.37 27.11
C GLY A 517 -7.46 -12.26 26.83
N PHE A 518 -7.93 -12.96 25.80
CA PHE A 518 -9.31 -12.88 25.33
C PHE A 518 -10.21 -14.03 25.84
N ALA A 519 -9.68 -14.89 26.68
CA ALA A 519 -10.40 -16.08 27.13
C ALA A 519 -11.53 -15.69 28.11
N TYR A 520 -12.77 -16.06 27.75
CA TYR A 520 -13.99 -15.76 28.53
C TYR A 520 -14.40 -14.28 28.57
N ASP A 521 -13.86 -13.44 27.71
CA ASP A 521 -14.21 -12.02 27.63
C ASP A 521 -15.36 -11.80 26.64
N ARG A 522 -16.46 -12.57 26.83
CA ARG A 522 -17.67 -12.45 26.03
C ARG A 522 -18.38 -11.16 26.37
N ALA A 523 -18.55 -10.32 25.39
CA ALA A 523 -19.04 -8.94 25.52
C ALA A 523 -20.36 -8.76 24.79
N ASP A 524 -21.29 -8.06 25.43
CA ASP A 524 -22.57 -7.68 24.85
C ASP A 524 -22.72 -6.15 24.83
N LEU A 525 -23.10 -5.62 23.68
CA LEU A 525 -23.55 -4.24 23.50
C LEU A 525 -25.06 -4.27 23.30
N VAL A 526 -25.79 -3.94 24.35
CA VAL A 526 -27.24 -4.13 24.42
C VAL A 526 -27.98 -2.85 24.08
N ASN A 527 -29.05 -2.96 23.28
CA ASN A 527 -29.93 -1.86 22.87
C ASN A 527 -29.17 -0.64 22.35
N PRO A 528 -28.22 -0.79 21.41
CA PRO A 528 -27.47 0.35 20.90
C PRO A 528 -28.37 1.20 19.98
N VAL A 529 -28.51 2.49 20.32
CA VAL A 529 -29.39 3.45 19.66
C VAL A 529 -28.61 4.73 19.34
N LEU A 530 -28.64 5.11 18.07
CA LEU A 530 -28.19 6.43 17.60
C LEU A 530 -29.32 7.43 17.76
N VAL A 531 -29.01 8.61 18.29
CA VAL A 531 -29.96 9.71 18.51
C VAL A 531 -29.51 10.91 17.71
N ASP A 532 -30.37 11.50 16.90
CA ASP A 532 -30.07 12.71 16.12
C ASP A 532 -30.36 14.00 16.92
N GLU A 533 -30.11 15.16 16.28
CA GLU A 533 -30.34 16.49 16.88
C GLU A 533 -31.83 16.77 17.19
N ASN A 534 -32.75 16.06 16.52
CA ASN A 534 -34.21 16.21 16.71
C ASN A 534 -34.74 15.24 17.79
N GLY A 535 -33.88 14.34 18.29
CA GLY A 535 -34.26 13.29 19.23
C GLY A 535 -34.84 12.04 18.54
N GLU A 536 -34.73 11.91 17.23
CA GLU A 536 -35.08 10.69 16.51
C GLU A 536 -34.10 9.58 16.87
N GLU A 537 -34.63 8.40 17.13
CA GLU A 537 -33.89 7.22 17.53
C GLU A 537 -33.81 6.18 16.43
N VAL A 538 -32.59 5.79 16.07
CA VAL A 538 -32.33 4.75 15.09
C VAL A 538 -31.47 3.66 15.74
N SER A 539 -31.93 2.41 15.69
CA SER A 539 -31.13 1.29 16.19
C SER A 539 -29.83 1.14 15.40
N LEU A 540 -28.69 1.07 16.08
CA LEU A 540 -27.40 0.77 15.44
C LEU A 540 -27.42 -0.57 14.68
N LEU A 541 -28.31 -1.50 15.11
CA LEU A 541 -28.46 -2.82 14.49
C LEU A 541 -29.05 -2.77 13.06
N THR A 542 -29.61 -1.63 12.65
CA THR A 542 -30.07 -1.41 11.27
C THR A 542 -28.93 -1.12 10.32
N LEU A 543 -27.76 -0.79 10.85
CA LEU A 543 -26.53 -0.56 10.09
C LEU A 543 -25.69 -1.85 10.08
N THR A 544 -25.00 -2.06 8.98
CA THR A 544 -23.96 -3.10 8.88
C THR A 544 -22.62 -2.45 9.22
N PRO A 545 -21.82 -3.00 10.14
CA PRO A 545 -20.49 -2.49 10.37
C PRO A 545 -19.66 -2.58 9.09
N SER A 546 -18.95 -1.50 8.74
CA SER A 546 -18.02 -1.48 7.61
C SER A 546 -16.76 -2.31 7.87
N SER A 547 -16.47 -2.59 9.13
CA SER A 547 -15.42 -3.52 9.54
C SER A 547 -15.73 -4.18 10.88
N TYR A 548 -15.37 -5.47 10.98
CA TYR A 548 -15.31 -6.21 12.24
C TYR A 548 -14.03 -7.03 12.29
N LYS A 549 -13.27 -6.88 13.37
CA LYS A 549 -12.07 -7.67 13.64
C LYS A 549 -12.17 -8.19 15.07
N SER A 550 -11.85 -9.47 15.28
CA SER A 550 -11.84 -10.11 16.59
C SER A 550 -10.78 -11.20 16.64
N ASP A 551 -10.19 -11.39 17.80
CA ASP A 551 -9.24 -12.48 18.03
C ASP A 551 -9.96 -13.84 18.14
N TRP A 552 -11.22 -13.84 18.56
CA TRP A 552 -12.04 -15.04 18.67
C TRP A 552 -13.53 -14.75 18.47
N GLY A 553 -14.24 -15.68 17.83
CA GLY A 553 -15.68 -15.62 17.62
C GLY A 553 -16.12 -14.70 16.49
N SER A 554 -17.40 -14.75 16.18
CA SER A 554 -18.03 -13.91 15.17
C SER A 554 -18.98 -12.91 15.84
N LEU A 555 -19.20 -11.77 15.19
CA LEU A 555 -20.22 -10.81 15.60
C LEU A 555 -21.61 -11.43 15.36
N HIS A 556 -22.44 -11.39 16.39
CA HIS A 556 -23.83 -11.81 16.29
C HIS A 556 -24.77 -10.66 16.62
N THR A 557 -25.81 -10.50 15.79
CA THR A 557 -26.93 -9.58 16.07
C THR A 557 -28.01 -10.31 16.84
N ASN A 558 -28.49 -9.73 17.95
CA ASN A 558 -29.52 -10.24 18.83
C ASN A 558 -29.19 -11.60 19.49
N LYS A 559 -27.92 -11.91 19.53
CA LYS A 559 -27.37 -13.11 20.17
C LYS A 559 -25.98 -12.79 20.74
N ASN A 560 -25.58 -13.54 21.76
CA ASN A 560 -24.21 -13.46 22.26
C ASN A 560 -23.22 -14.10 21.25
N VAL A 561 -21.92 -13.99 21.50
CA VAL A 561 -20.85 -14.50 20.62
C VAL A 561 -20.95 -16.01 20.33
N GLU A 562 -21.63 -16.78 21.17
CA GLU A 562 -21.89 -18.23 20.99
C GLU A 562 -23.20 -18.51 20.21
N GLY A 563 -23.93 -17.47 19.78
CA GLY A 563 -25.21 -17.63 19.08
C GLY A 563 -26.41 -17.93 20.00
N LYS A 564 -26.25 -17.78 21.34
CA LYS A 564 -27.29 -17.91 22.37
C LYS A 564 -27.95 -16.55 22.68
N ALA A 565 -28.92 -16.52 23.58
CA ALA A 565 -29.53 -15.27 24.04
C ALA A 565 -28.52 -14.36 24.72
N LEU A 566 -28.60 -13.05 24.44
CA LEU A 566 -27.84 -12.02 25.14
C LEU A 566 -28.24 -11.98 26.62
N LYS A 567 -27.28 -12.05 27.53
CA LYS A 567 -27.56 -12.05 28.95
C LYS A 567 -26.49 -11.28 29.74
N VAL A 568 -26.85 -10.09 30.23
CA VAL A 568 -25.93 -9.23 30.96
C VAL A 568 -26.44 -9.11 32.43
N ASP A 569 -25.54 -9.34 33.40
CA ASP A 569 -25.85 -9.32 34.84
C ASP A 569 -27.12 -10.11 35.18
N GLY A 570 -27.27 -11.32 34.60
CA GLY A 570 -28.40 -12.21 34.81
C GLY A 570 -29.69 -11.83 34.06
N VAL A 571 -29.76 -10.66 33.44
CA VAL A 571 -30.93 -10.19 32.67
C VAL A 571 -30.79 -10.54 31.21
N THR A 572 -31.84 -11.13 30.62
CA THR A 572 -31.88 -11.45 29.19
C THR A 572 -32.38 -10.26 28.39
N TYR A 573 -31.74 -10.00 27.25
CA TYR A 573 -32.09 -8.91 26.32
C TYR A 573 -32.39 -9.46 24.93
N GLU A 574 -33.33 -8.82 24.24
CA GLU A 574 -33.76 -9.24 22.89
C GLU A 574 -32.93 -8.60 21.78
N THR A 575 -32.38 -7.41 22.04
CA THR A 575 -31.67 -6.63 21.00
C THR A 575 -30.26 -6.26 21.47
N GLY A 576 -29.29 -6.42 20.58
CA GLY A 576 -27.91 -6.09 20.85
C GLY A 576 -26.91 -6.81 19.96
N LEU A 577 -25.65 -6.64 20.25
CA LEU A 577 -24.52 -7.28 19.56
C LEU A 577 -23.73 -8.10 20.58
N GLY A 578 -23.50 -9.38 20.25
CA GLY A 578 -22.59 -10.23 21.01
C GLY A 578 -21.27 -10.42 20.26
N MET A 579 -20.18 -10.28 20.99
CA MET A 579 -18.80 -10.33 20.50
C MET A 579 -17.84 -10.84 21.58
N ASN A 580 -16.56 -10.95 21.29
CA ASN A 580 -15.54 -11.30 22.27
C ASN A 580 -14.42 -10.26 22.26
N ALA A 581 -13.91 -9.87 23.39
CA ALA A 581 -12.69 -9.06 23.45
C ALA A 581 -11.47 -9.95 23.05
N GLN A 582 -10.48 -9.51 22.40
CA GLN A 582 -10.20 -8.22 21.79
C GLN A 582 -10.97 -8.09 20.47
N CYS A 583 -11.78 -7.09 20.31
CA CYS A 583 -12.45 -6.86 19.03
C CYS A 583 -12.62 -5.38 18.70
N THR A 584 -12.81 -5.10 17.44
CA THR A 584 -13.06 -3.75 16.89
C THR A 584 -14.20 -3.81 15.90
N LEU A 585 -15.19 -2.93 16.07
CA LEU A 585 -16.26 -2.65 15.12
C LEU A 585 -16.11 -1.23 14.58
N ILE A 586 -16.35 -1.05 13.29
CA ILE A 586 -16.40 0.26 12.66
C ILE A 586 -17.72 0.39 11.90
N TYR A 587 -18.41 1.49 12.14
CA TYR A 587 -19.64 1.87 11.46
C TYR A 587 -19.44 3.19 10.73
N ASP A 588 -19.74 3.20 9.43
CA ASP A 588 -19.92 4.44 8.68
C ASP A 588 -21.33 4.94 8.96
N LEU A 589 -21.44 6.12 9.53
CA LEU A 589 -22.73 6.69 9.93
C LEU A 589 -23.42 7.30 8.70
N PRO A 590 -24.73 6.99 8.47
CA PRO A 590 -25.44 7.48 7.29
C PRO A 590 -25.41 9.01 7.18
N ALA A 591 -25.02 9.49 6.01
CA ALA A 591 -25.14 10.90 5.65
C ALA A 591 -26.61 11.34 5.63
N GLY A 592 -26.90 12.55 6.08
CA GLY A 592 -28.25 13.11 6.11
C GLY A 592 -28.91 13.10 7.48
N HIS A 593 -28.36 12.38 8.45
CA HIS A 593 -28.70 12.53 9.86
C HIS A 593 -27.64 13.39 10.56
N LYS A 594 -28.09 14.29 11.40
CA LYS A 594 -27.21 15.03 12.30
C LYS A 594 -27.17 14.32 13.64
N TRP A 595 -26.37 13.27 13.69
CA TRP A 595 -26.21 12.45 14.87
C TRP A 595 -25.69 13.26 16.04
N LYS A 596 -26.19 12.97 17.25
CA LYS A 596 -25.81 13.62 18.49
C LYS A 596 -25.17 12.66 19.47
N THR A 597 -25.85 11.53 19.76
CA THR A 597 -25.36 10.56 20.74
C THR A 597 -25.60 9.11 20.32
N LEU A 598 -24.72 8.21 20.78
CA LEU A 598 -24.98 6.78 20.85
C LEU A 598 -25.30 6.42 22.30
N ARG A 599 -26.42 5.76 22.54
CA ARG A 599 -26.79 5.18 23.84
C ARG A 599 -26.79 3.66 23.76
N ALA A 600 -26.19 2.99 24.76
CA ALA A 600 -26.18 1.55 24.85
C ALA A 600 -25.91 1.10 26.30
N LEU A 601 -26.20 -0.15 26.60
CA LEU A 601 -25.69 -0.85 27.76
C LEU A 601 -24.56 -1.77 27.35
N CYS A 602 -23.39 -1.63 27.97
CA CYS A 602 -22.22 -2.49 27.77
C CYS A 602 -22.07 -3.44 28.96
N GLY A 603 -21.75 -4.70 28.68
CA GLY A 603 -21.52 -5.66 29.76
C GLY A 603 -20.84 -6.94 29.29
N TYR A 604 -20.40 -7.75 30.25
CA TYR A 604 -20.00 -9.10 29.91
C TYR A 604 -21.21 -10.04 29.83
N ASP A 605 -21.19 -11.02 28.95
CA ASP A 605 -22.26 -12.02 28.85
C ASP A 605 -22.22 -13.00 30.02
N SER A 606 -23.38 -13.18 30.69
CA SER A 606 -23.51 -14.03 31.89
C SER A 606 -23.25 -15.52 31.63
N SER A 607 -23.05 -15.94 30.36
CA SER A 607 -22.56 -17.30 30.08
C SER A 607 -21.15 -17.53 30.65
N CYS A 608 -20.38 -16.47 30.86
CA CYS A 608 -19.08 -16.54 31.52
C CYS A 608 -19.18 -16.92 33.02
N ASP A 609 -20.33 -16.74 33.67
CA ASP A 609 -20.51 -17.05 35.11
C ASP A 609 -20.48 -18.56 35.39
N THR A 610 -20.77 -19.40 34.41
CA THR A 610 -20.84 -20.86 34.51
C THR A 610 -19.52 -21.55 34.17
N ASP A 611 -18.61 -20.84 33.56
CA ASP A 611 -17.32 -21.38 33.14
C ASP A 611 -16.37 -21.40 34.33
N ASN A 612 -16.21 -22.56 34.93
CA ASN A 612 -15.51 -22.79 36.18
C ASN A 612 -13.99 -22.92 35.97
N THR A 613 -13.32 -21.87 35.49
CA THR A 613 -11.87 -21.89 35.34
C THR A 613 -11.23 -20.74 36.10
N SER A 614 -10.38 -21.12 36.98
CA SER A 614 -9.81 -20.36 38.10
C SER A 614 -8.64 -19.44 37.73
N SER A 615 -8.33 -19.18 36.46
CA SER A 615 -7.07 -18.50 36.17
C SER A 615 -7.17 -17.32 35.18
N SER A 616 -8.27 -17.09 34.50
CA SER A 616 -8.47 -15.86 33.72
C SER A 616 -9.81 -15.25 34.08
N GLY A 617 -9.79 -14.11 34.76
CA GLY A 617 -10.99 -13.36 35.06
C GLY A 617 -11.57 -12.81 33.75
N THR A 618 -12.91 -12.82 33.61
CA THR A 618 -13.57 -12.00 32.60
C THR A 618 -13.28 -10.55 32.92
N THR A 619 -12.50 -9.88 32.09
CA THR A 619 -12.14 -8.47 32.18
C THR A 619 -12.24 -7.81 30.82
N MET A 620 -12.91 -6.69 30.73
CA MET A 620 -13.03 -5.94 29.50
C MET A 620 -13.30 -4.47 29.72
N GLU A 621 -13.08 -3.69 28.67
CA GLU A 621 -13.47 -2.29 28.64
C GLU A 621 -13.96 -1.94 27.23
N PHE A 622 -15.09 -1.23 27.14
CA PHE A 622 -15.56 -0.67 25.89
C PHE A 622 -15.02 0.74 25.72
N LEU A 623 -14.38 1.00 24.58
CA LEU A 623 -13.84 2.30 24.19
C LEU A 623 -14.54 2.75 22.91
N PHE A 624 -14.94 4.01 22.88
CA PHE A 624 -15.64 4.61 21.75
C PHE A 624 -14.80 5.71 21.13
N TYR A 625 -14.64 5.66 19.81
CA TYR A 625 -13.91 6.64 19.04
C TYR A 625 -14.81 7.17 17.93
N VAL A 626 -14.67 8.45 17.62
CA VAL A 626 -15.39 9.07 16.52
C VAL A 626 -14.42 9.73 15.56
N THR A 627 -14.66 9.53 14.28
CA THR A 627 -13.99 10.30 13.25
C THR A 627 -14.94 11.37 12.76
N LYS A 628 -14.52 12.62 12.89
CA LYS A 628 -15.23 13.80 12.40
C LYS A 628 -14.49 14.27 11.17
N ASN A 629 -15.20 14.46 10.07
CA ASN A 629 -14.58 15.01 8.89
C ASN A 629 -14.19 16.48 9.13
N SER A 630 -12.91 16.71 8.99
CA SER A 630 -12.45 18.07 8.80
C SER A 630 -12.73 18.48 7.36
N PRO A 631 -13.20 19.72 7.10
CA PRO A 631 -13.32 20.22 5.75
C PRO A 631 -11.99 20.04 5.00
N TYR A 632 -12.06 19.40 3.84
CA TYR A 632 -10.92 19.21 2.97
C TYR A 632 -11.01 20.24 1.85
N THR A 633 -10.24 21.31 1.95
CA THR A 633 -10.20 22.37 0.93
C THR A 633 -8.92 22.23 0.11
N PHE A 634 -9.06 22.29 -1.21
CA PHE A 634 -7.94 22.26 -2.14
C PHE A 634 -8.03 23.42 -3.13
N ASP A 635 -6.93 24.16 -3.25
CA ASP A 635 -6.78 25.31 -4.15
C ASP A 635 -6.56 24.82 -5.60
N LEU A 636 -7.55 25.07 -6.46
CA LEU A 636 -7.54 24.67 -7.87
C LEU A 636 -6.50 25.42 -8.71
N THR A 637 -6.01 26.58 -8.23
CA THR A 637 -4.94 27.30 -8.93
C THR A 637 -3.64 26.50 -9.01
N LYS A 638 -3.42 25.56 -8.07
CA LYS A 638 -2.32 24.59 -8.11
C LYS A 638 -2.39 23.63 -9.32
N LEU A 639 -3.56 23.49 -9.91
CA LEU A 639 -3.78 22.73 -11.14
C LEU A 639 -3.78 23.63 -12.40
N GLY A 640 -3.50 24.93 -12.26
CA GLY A 640 -3.44 25.88 -13.37
C GLY A 640 -4.77 26.51 -13.75
N TYR A 641 -5.85 26.29 -12.96
CA TYR A 641 -7.10 27.04 -13.13
C TYR A 641 -6.95 28.49 -12.66
N GLN A 642 -7.71 29.42 -13.25
CA GLN A 642 -7.75 30.78 -12.74
C GLN A 642 -8.67 30.85 -11.52
N ALA A 643 -8.39 31.77 -10.59
CA ALA A 643 -9.15 31.87 -9.34
C ALA A 643 -10.64 32.19 -9.53
N ASP A 644 -11.00 32.91 -10.63
CA ASP A 644 -12.38 33.27 -11.00
C ASP A 644 -13.02 32.31 -12.03
N GLU A 645 -12.27 31.32 -12.51
CA GLU A 645 -12.73 30.37 -13.50
C GLU A 645 -13.75 29.41 -12.92
N GLU A 646 -14.86 29.22 -13.63
CA GLU A 646 -15.89 28.27 -13.22
C GLU A 646 -15.55 26.85 -13.70
N VAL A 647 -15.32 25.96 -12.75
CA VAL A 647 -14.96 24.56 -12.97
C VAL A 647 -16.15 23.67 -12.65
N SER A 648 -16.62 22.90 -13.62
CA SER A 648 -17.62 21.85 -13.42
C SER A 648 -16.98 20.66 -12.73
N VAL A 649 -17.70 20.08 -11.77
CA VAL A 649 -17.21 18.98 -10.91
C VAL A 649 -18.15 17.80 -11.01
N TYR A 650 -17.63 16.64 -11.36
CA TYR A 650 -18.34 15.36 -11.34
C TYR A 650 -17.69 14.41 -10.33
N ASP A 651 -18.46 13.95 -9.35
CA ASP A 651 -18.00 12.93 -8.39
C ASP A 651 -18.10 11.55 -9.05
N ILE A 652 -16.94 10.89 -9.23
CA ILE A 652 -16.83 9.65 -10.00
C ILE A 652 -17.46 8.48 -9.24
N TRP A 653 -17.27 8.40 -7.92
CA TRP A 653 -17.81 7.30 -7.14
C TRP A 653 -19.31 7.45 -6.86
N ASP A 654 -19.73 8.67 -6.54
CA ASP A 654 -21.17 8.99 -6.32
C ASP A 654 -21.94 9.10 -7.65
N LYS A 655 -21.25 9.09 -8.80
CA LYS A 655 -21.82 9.23 -10.17
C LYS A 655 -22.72 10.46 -10.30
N LYS A 656 -22.25 11.60 -9.78
CA LYS A 656 -23.07 12.79 -9.59
C LYS A 656 -22.35 14.06 -10.03
N GLU A 657 -23.07 14.89 -10.81
CA GLU A 657 -22.64 16.28 -11.04
C GLU A 657 -22.86 17.09 -9.74
N LEU A 658 -21.83 17.85 -9.36
CA LEU A 658 -21.86 18.77 -8.23
C LEU A 658 -22.05 20.19 -8.74
N ALA A 659 -22.32 21.13 -7.82
CA ALA A 659 -22.30 22.53 -8.16
C ALA A 659 -20.92 22.95 -8.65
N PRO A 660 -20.82 23.76 -9.73
CA PRO A 660 -19.53 24.29 -10.18
C PRO A 660 -18.85 25.10 -9.08
N VAL A 661 -17.51 25.07 -9.08
CA VAL A 661 -16.69 25.76 -8.09
C VAL A 661 -15.76 26.78 -8.74
N LYS A 662 -15.24 27.73 -7.95
CA LYS A 662 -14.24 28.73 -8.38
C LYS A 662 -13.11 28.80 -7.37
N GLY A 663 -11.88 28.81 -7.85
CA GLY A 663 -10.67 28.97 -7.06
C GLY A 663 -10.34 27.78 -6.17
N GLU A 664 -11.32 27.20 -5.49
CA GLU A 664 -11.11 26.07 -4.57
C GLU A 664 -12.25 25.05 -4.62
N ILE A 665 -11.95 23.82 -4.25
CA ILE A 665 -12.94 22.79 -3.97
C ILE A 665 -12.88 22.44 -2.49
N SER A 666 -14.02 22.48 -1.82
CA SER A 666 -14.15 22.12 -0.41
C SER A 666 -15.16 20.99 -0.27
N THR A 667 -14.75 19.92 0.40
CA THR A 667 -15.54 18.71 0.56
C THR A 667 -15.20 18.04 1.89
N SER A 668 -15.93 17.00 2.22
CA SER A 668 -15.66 16.11 3.34
C SER A 668 -15.10 14.80 2.80
N VAL A 669 -14.00 14.32 3.38
CA VAL A 669 -13.38 13.06 3.02
C VAL A 669 -13.28 12.20 4.27
N PRO A 670 -13.90 11.00 4.29
CA PRO A 670 -13.87 10.15 5.47
C PRO A 670 -12.45 9.59 5.74
N SER A 671 -12.25 9.13 6.96
CA SER A 671 -11.04 8.41 7.37
C SER A 671 -10.75 7.26 6.41
N HIS A 672 -9.49 7.12 5.98
CA HIS A 672 -9.01 6.20 4.95
C HIS A 672 -9.77 6.29 3.63
N GLY A 673 -10.49 7.42 3.42
CA GLY A 673 -11.34 7.63 2.29
C GLY A 673 -10.74 8.51 1.19
N VAL A 674 -11.54 8.69 0.14
CA VAL A 674 -11.19 9.51 -1.02
C VAL A 674 -12.42 10.19 -1.58
N LYS A 675 -12.23 11.37 -2.14
CA LYS A 675 -13.11 11.97 -3.14
C LYS A 675 -12.38 12.04 -4.47
N LEU A 676 -12.98 11.45 -5.47
CA LEU A 676 -12.42 11.34 -6.82
C LEU A 676 -13.30 12.13 -7.81
N PHE A 677 -12.75 13.17 -8.38
CA PHE A 677 -13.48 14.08 -9.24
C PHE A 677 -12.95 14.12 -10.67
N ARG A 678 -13.87 14.28 -11.62
CA ARG A 678 -13.56 14.77 -12.95
C ARG A 678 -13.88 16.27 -12.98
N LEU A 679 -12.88 17.06 -13.33
CA LEU A 679 -12.97 18.52 -13.47
C LEU A 679 -13.00 18.90 -14.95
N SER A 680 -13.88 19.81 -15.34
CA SER A 680 -13.94 20.33 -16.70
C SER A 680 -14.28 21.82 -16.72
N ILE A 681 -13.73 22.52 -17.70
CA ILE A 681 -14.05 23.91 -17.95
C ILE A 681 -15.10 23.94 -19.05
N LYS A 682 -16.18 24.67 -18.85
CA LYS A 682 -17.09 25.02 -19.97
C LYS A 682 -16.32 25.89 -20.94
N LYS A 683 -15.83 25.33 -22.06
CA LYS A 683 -15.24 26.14 -23.12
C LYS A 683 -16.29 27.20 -23.55
N LYS A 684 -15.95 28.46 -23.39
CA LYS A 684 -16.63 29.52 -24.14
C LYS A 684 -16.42 29.17 -25.61
N ALA A 685 -17.48 29.28 -26.41
CA ALA A 685 -17.44 28.99 -27.83
C ALA A 685 -16.69 30.11 -28.58
N ASP A 686 -15.43 30.29 -28.28
CA ASP A 686 -14.55 31.25 -28.97
C ASP A 686 -13.40 30.40 -29.59
N GLY A 687 -13.51 30.25 -30.92
CA GLY A 687 -12.59 29.48 -31.72
C GLY A 687 -11.17 30.06 -31.74
N ILE A 688 -10.31 29.62 -30.82
CA ILE A 688 -8.87 29.71 -31.02
C ILE A 688 -8.26 28.39 -30.47
N GLU A 689 -7.72 27.57 -31.36
CA GLU A 689 -6.90 26.43 -31.00
C GLU A 689 -5.57 26.90 -30.39
N HIS A 690 -5.34 26.62 -29.13
CA HIS A 690 -3.99 26.76 -28.55
C HIS A 690 -3.11 25.62 -29.03
N ILE A 691 -2.23 25.91 -29.99
CA ILE A 691 -1.09 25.07 -30.31
C ILE A 691 -0.05 25.28 -29.22
N VAL A 692 0.11 24.31 -28.31
CA VAL A 692 1.23 24.31 -27.38
C VAL A 692 2.48 23.85 -28.13
N ASN A 693 3.29 24.79 -28.54
CA ASN A 693 4.62 24.57 -29.07
C ASN A 693 5.59 24.42 -27.86
N ASN A 694 5.84 23.19 -27.43
CA ASN A 694 6.98 22.93 -26.54
C ASN A 694 8.26 22.87 -27.40
N GLY A 695 8.83 24.04 -27.60
CA GLY A 695 10.20 24.16 -28.10
C GLY A 695 11.20 23.90 -26.99
N SER A 696 11.89 22.78 -27.04
CA SER A 696 13.21 22.63 -26.47
C SER A 696 14.12 21.97 -27.48
N SER A 697 15.15 22.70 -27.84
CA SER A 697 16.27 22.31 -28.67
C SER A 697 17.15 21.31 -27.93
N ASP A 698 17.26 20.10 -28.51
CA ASP A 698 18.53 19.39 -28.73
C ASP A 698 18.13 18.11 -29.46
N ALA A 699 18.45 18.09 -30.76
CA ALA A 699 17.98 17.01 -31.64
C ALA A 699 18.86 15.77 -31.47
N ILE A 700 18.57 14.95 -30.46
CA ILE A 700 19.02 13.56 -30.43
C ILE A 700 18.23 12.82 -31.53
N LYS A 701 18.95 12.19 -32.44
CA LYS A 701 18.36 11.56 -33.63
C LYS A 701 17.56 10.30 -33.23
N ALA A 702 16.30 10.23 -33.63
CA ALA A 702 15.48 9.06 -33.42
C ALA A 702 15.98 7.89 -34.28
N THR A 703 16.20 6.72 -33.67
CA THR A 703 16.69 5.50 -34.32
C THR A 703 15.56 4.56 -34.69
N SER A 704 14.47 4.53 -33.95
CA SER A 704 13.27 3.76 -34.27
C SER A 704 12.00 4.38 -33.72
N ARG A 705 10.85 4.04 -34.32
CA ARG A 705 9.52 4.34 -33.83
C ARG A 705 8.66 3.10 -33.85
N LYS A 706 7.99 2.80 -32.76
CA LYS A 706 7.05 1.70 -32.63
C LYS A 706 5.70 2.25 -32.14
N LEU A 707 4.63 1.60 -32.58
CA LEU A 707 3.25 1.98 -32.22
C LEU A 707 2.65 0.89 -31.34
N TYR A 708 1.90 1.30 -30.35
CA TYR A 708 1.24 0.39 -29.40
C TYR A 708 -0.22 0.78 -29.18
N SER A 709 -1.08 -0.19 -28.96
CA SER A 709 -2.40 0.02 -28.39
C SER A 709 -2.26 0.45 -26.92
N LEU A 710 -3.37 0.92 -26.31
CA LEU A 710 -3.33 1.41 -24.93
C LEU A 710 -3.04 0.32 -23.89
N ASP A 711 -3.25 -0.94 -24.24
CA ASP A 711 -2.89 -2.11 -23.42
C ASP A 711 -1.41 -2.51 -23.51
N GLY A 712 -0.59 -1.73 -24.27
CA GLY A 712 0.84 -2.00 -24.45
C GLY A 712 1.17 -2.99 -25.58
N THR A 713 0.17 -3.47 -26.32
CA THR A 713 0.40 -4.37 -27.47
C THR A 713 0.97 -3.62 -28.66
N GLU A 714 2.09 -4.08 -29.27
CA GLU A 714 2.66 -3.47 -30.46
C GLU A 714 1.71 -3.63 -31.66
N ILE A 715 1.47 -2.52 -32.37
CA ILE A 715 0.59 -2.47 -33.58
C ILE A 715 1.35 -1.92 -34.77
N LYS A 716 1.09 -2.46 -35.94
CA LYS A 716 1.79 -2.04 -37.19
C LYS A 716 1.17 -0.77 -37.77
N ASN A 717 -0.12 -0.57 -37.61
CA ASN A 717 -0.88 0.58 -38.12
C ASN A 717 -1.94 1.02 -37.14
N VAL A 718 -2.26 2.31 -37.19
CA VAL A 718 -3.40 2.89 -36.45
C VAL A 718 -4.42 3.33 -37.48
N ASP A 719 -5.62 2.78 -37.46
CA ASP A 719 -6.69 3.19 -38.37
C ASP A 719 -7.40 4.46 -37.85
N LYS A 720 -7.84 4.47 -36.63
CA LYS A 720 -8.45 5.61 -35.93
C LYS A 720 -8.42 5.41 -34.41
N GLY A 721 -8.31 6.48 -33.63
CA GLY A 721 -8.38 6.44 -32.17
C GLY A 721 -7.05 6.72 -31.48
N LEU A 722 -6.98 6.39 -30.20
CA LEU A 722 -5.80 6.59 -29.35
C LEU A 722 -4.79 5.45 -29.55
N TYR A 723 -3.52 5.84 -29.60
CA TYR A 723 -2.40 4.90 -29.65
C TYR A 723 -1.18 5.49 -28.92
N ILE A 724 -0.21 4.64 -28.61
CA ILE A 724 1.07 5.04 -28.02
C ILE A 724 2.13 4.98 -29.11
N GLU A 725 2.89 6.05 -29.28
CA GLU A 725 4.10 6.07 -30.10
C GLU A 725 5.32 6.07 -29.20
N LYS A 726 6.13 5.01 -29.27
CA LYS A 726 7.43 4.91 -28.60
C LYS A 726 8.54 5.24 -29.59
N THR A 727 9.33 6.27 -29.28
CA THR A 727 10.50 6.68 -30.08
C THR A 727 11.76 6.32 -29.31
N THR A 728 12.68 5.58 -29.96
CA THR A 728 14.01 5.28 -29.41
C THR A 728 15.04 6.19 -30.07
N PHE A 729 15.99 6.69 -29.31
CA PHE A 729 17.01 7.64 -29.73
C PHE A 729 18.41 7.01 -29.76
N GLU A 730 19.35 7.68 -30.42
CA GLU A 730 20.77 7.31 -30.36
C GLU A 730 21.22 7.34 -28.88
N GLY A 731 21.83 6.23 -28.41
CA GLY A 731 22.19 6.04 -27.00
C GLY A 731 21.23 5.12 -26.21
N GLY A 732 20.16 4.59 -26.87
CA GLY A 732 19.29 3.55 -26.31
C GLY A 732 18.16 4.07 -25.41
N THR A 733 18.08 5.38 -25.14
CA THR A 733 16.94 5.96 -24.42
C THR A 733 15.69 5.96 -25.29
N SER A 734 14.52 5.84 -24.67
CA SER A 734 13.24 5.88 -25.38
C SER A 734 12.24 6.80 -24.72
N LYS A 735 11.32 7.37 -25.51
CA LYS A 735 10.20 8.19 -25.05
C LYS A 735 8.92 7.69 -25.67
N SER A 736 7.89 7.50 -24.85
CA SER A 736 6.55 7.12 -25.30
C SER A 736 5.57 8.30 -25.14
N VAL A 737 4.67 8.45 -26.11
CA VAL A 737 3.67 9.51 -26.12
C VAL A 737 2.32 8.93 -26.54
N LYS A 738 1.23 9.21 -25.84
CA LYS A 738 -0.13 8.93 -26.33
C LYS A 738 -0.49 9.90 -27.44
N LYS A 739 -0.98 9.38 -28.55
CA LYS A 739 -1.41 10.14 -29.74
C LYS A 739 -2.81 9.74 -30.18
N VAL A 740 -3.51 10.66 -30.80
CA VAL A 740 -4.83 10.44 -31.42
C VAL A 740 -4.70 10.48 -32.91
N LYS A 741 -5.14 9.44 -33.62
CA LYS A 741 -5.39 9.49 -35.06
C LYS A 741 -6.89 9.75 -35.28
N ARG A 742 -7.24 10.93 -35.79
CA ARG A 742 -8.61 11.38 -36.06
C ARG A 742 -9.19 10.79 -37.36
#